data_202ecc3db4f2cf8a969dbcd45a201f50
#
_entry.id   202ecc3db4f2cf8a969dbcd45a201f50
#
_cell.length_a   1.000
_cell.length_b   1.000
_cell.length_c   1.000
_cell.angle_alpha   90.00
_cell.angle_beta   90.00
_cell.angle_gamma   90.00
#
_symmetry.space_group_name_H-M   'P 1'
#
loop_
_entity.id
_entity.type
_entity.pdbx_description
1 polymer ?
#
loop_
_entity_poly.entity_id
_entity_poly.type
_entity_poly.pdbx_seq_one_letter_code
_entity_poly.pdbx_strand_id
1 'polypeptide(L)'
;MNDTQKRGIKQEPQIKKVLYWCEECNIPLIAKTCSCKTQGISIPIPEPHEIRPALAFDHALITRLCEERFGTSPLAHIILLAKIGGVDRTEAVIMNGRRCAILAFDPVSREYTLSINVEALPFLLPHATRGIVTIQKDHEKKRRIGGKKVEVQTNEPEGSVIVKYGNQYGTGVLRDGYVRVHELVTVQPISFKNPHWEEVISKNTFHLKNLERQAIRDIKYHIKQHAKNRPAVNVSFSGGKDSTAVLELARKAGVTSAFFIDTGLEFPETLEFVAKQGVTMVPPGGDFWSAVQKAGPPAKDNRWCCKLLKLFPLKRYLETIGPCLTIQGNRWYESWNRSGIDITTQNPANPLQLNLSPIRHWRAFEVFLYIWWQEIPYSSLYDMGFERIGCYLCPAMLEAEYELMRVTHPKMTERWDTCLLEEAEKRGYSDAYVSYGLWRWKELPAKMKELCEREGVSKMQKVTDVKQQISRAPMESVKQITPLASSPFDAARGDFFLLSDLIYLDSASTSLSPESVIAAMIEYEHFYRANVGRGVHRLSQIATQRYWHAHEKVAQFIGGKKGTTVFTKNCTEAITTVARGLNLGQGDHIITTLFEHHSNLLPWKELEKKGVKVEIIPMTSEFLLDMDALSRACTKDTKLISVCHVSNVFGSILPVEKIAALCREHNILFLVDGAQSVPHLPVDVQQIGCDFFCFSGHKMLGPTGTGVLWIREGTPPLNPLMIGGGTVEHLSHEGYTLLSNYERYEAGTPNISGGIGLGAAIDYLKRFGMEAVRAHEQILSNALINGLKEIQGVTVYAPSDLTQHTSVISFTVDGYHPHEVAQYLDEQADIMVRSGHHCCMPAMEYLGISGTVRASLHLYSSMSDVQALIAGIKELVRGQ
;
A
#
# COMPACT_ATOMS: atom_id res chain seq x y z
N MET A 1 36.16 -30.60 -5.27
CA MET A 1 34.96 -31.23 -4.73
C MET A 1 33.91 -30.18 -4.59
N ASN A 2 32.87 -30.30 -5.40
CA ASN A 2 31.87 -29.24 -5.63
C ASN A 2 30.91 -29.14 -4.46
N ASP A 3 30.80 -27.96 -3.90
CA ASP A 3 29.69 -27.57 -3.02
C ASP A 3 28.80 -26.56 -3.74
N THR A 4 27.80 -27.10 -4.43
CA THR A 4 26.75 -26.31 -5.06
C THR A 4 25.78 -25.84 -3.99
N GLN A 5 25.91 -24.57 -3.60
CA GLN A 5 24.90 -23.86 -2.81
C GLN A 5 23.56 -23.84 -3.58
N LYS A 6 22.64 -24.66 -3.12
CA LYS A 6 21.23 -24.57 -3.51
C LYS A 6 20.67 -23.21 -3.02
N ARG A 7 20.56 -22.23 -3.92
CA ARG A 7 19.72 -21.03 -3.71
C ARG A 7 18.28 -21.51 -3.52
N GLY A 8 17.78 -21.40 -2.30
CA GLY A 8 16.38 -21.64 -2.00
C GLY A 8 15.50 -20.67 -2.80
N ILE A 9 14.65 -21.23 -3.66
CA ILE A 9 13.56 -20.49 -4.31
C ILE A 9 12.71 -19.91 -3.17
N LYS A 10 12.60 -18.58 -3.06
CA LYS A 10 11.60 -17.93 -2.20
C LYS A 10 10.23 -18.38 -2.68
N GLN A 11 9.61 -19.31 -1.96
CA GLN A 11 8.20 -19.65 -2.20
C GLN A 11 7.38 -18.41 -1.87
N GLU A 12 6.58 -17.94 -2.82
CA GLU A 12 5.57 -16.92 -2.56
C GLU A 12 4.68 -17.38 -1.39
N PRO A 13 4.27 -16.46 -0.49
CA PRO A 13 3.44 -16.81 0.64
C PRO A 13 2.10 -17.36 0.14
N GLN A 14 1.86 -18.65 0.36
CA GLN A 14 0.58 -19.29 0.01
C GLN A 14 -0.47 -18.90 1.06
N ILE A 15 -1.18 -17.80 0.80
CA ILE A 15 -2.33 -17.37 1.60
C ILE A 15 -3.45 -18.41 1.44
N LYS A 16 -3.94 -18.97 2.56
CA LYS A 16 -5.06 -19.92 2.58
C LYS A 16 -6.37 -19.17 2.29
N LYS A 17 -6.88 -19.27 1.06
CA LYS A 17 -8.12 -18.61 0.60
C LYS A 17 -9.39 -19.39 0.87
N VAL A 18 -9.27 -20.63 1.36
CA VAL A 18 -10.39 -21.52 1.65
C VAL A 18 -10.30 -22.10 3.06
N LEU A 19 -11.45 -22.39 3.64
CA LEU A 19 -11.60 -23.29 4.78
C LEU A 19 -12.11 -24.63 4.26
N TYR A 20 -11.74 -25.72 4.91
CA TYR A 20 -12.32 -27.02 4.63
C TYR A 20 -13.37 -27.38 5.66
N TRP A 21 -14.40 -28.12 5.26
CA TRP A 21 -15.48 -28.58 6.15
C TRP A 21 -15.78 -30.05 5.89
N CYS A 22 -15.78 -30.83 6.95
CA CYS A 22 -16.17 -32.25 6.87
C CYS A 22 -17.70 -32.35 6.96
N GLU A 23 -18.38 -32.75 5.90
CA GLU A 23 -19.85 -32.91 5.90
C GLU A 23 -20.28 -34.07 6.78
N GLU A 24 -19.52 -35.17 6.82
CA GLU A 24 -19.83 -36.37 7.64
C GLU A 24 -19.81 -36.05 9.15
N CYS A 25 -18.81 -35.30 9.62
CA CYS A 25 -18.68 -34.91 11.04
C CYS A 25 -19.34 -33.56 11.33
N ASN A 26 -19.68 -32.80 10.30
CA ASN A 26 -20.18 -31.40 10.36
C ASN A 26 -19.25 -30.45 11.11
N ILE A 27 -17.94 -30.48 10.83
CA ILE A 27 -16.91 -29.68 11.51
C ILE A 27 -15.98 -28.97 10.54
N PRO A 28 -15.44 -27.80 10.92
CA PRO A 28 -14.36 -27.14 10.21
C PRO A 28 -13.02 -27.86 10.37
N LEU A 29 -12.20 -27.83 9.32
CA LEU A 29 -10.92 -28.51 9.25
C LEU A 29 -9.77 -27.54 8.93
N ILE A 30 -8.62 -27.74 9.56
CA ILE A 30 -7.35 -27.07 9.23
C ILE A 30 -6.81 -27.52 7.87
N ALA A 31 -7.04 -28.80 7.51
CA ALA A 31 -6.57 -29.41 6.28
C ALA A 31 -7.71 -30.11 5.52
N LYS A 32 -7.46 -30.48 4.26
CA LYS A 32 -8.47 -31.02 3.35
C LYS A 32 -9.07 -32.36 3.78
N THR A 33 -8.35 -33.18 4.52
CA THR A 33 -8.80 -34.53 4.92
C THR A 33 -9.10 -34.55 6.41
N CYS A 34 -10.31 -35.00 6.77
CA CYS A 34 -10.73 -35.27 8.15
C CYS A 34 -10.12 -36.59 8.69
N SER A 35 -9.98 -36.68 10.02
CA SER A 35 -9.55 -37.91 10.67
C SER A 35 -10.53 -39.10 10.48
N CYS A 36 -11.80 -38.84 10.09
CA CYS A 36 -12.77 -39.83 9.66
C CYS A 36 -12.52 -40.39 8.24
N LYS A 37 -11.44 -39.93 7.56
CA LYS A 37 -11.04 -40.21 6.18
C LYS A 37 -11.89 -39.55 5.09
N THR A 38 -12.92 -38.79 5.42
CA THR A 38 -13.70 -38.00 4.45
C THR A 38 -12.91 -36.79 3.99
N GLN A 39 -12.98 -36.47 2.70
CA GLN A 39 -12.45 -35.25 2.14
C GLN A 39 -13.41 -34.07 2.45
N GLY A 40 -12.90 -33.03 3.06
CA GLY A 40 -13.67 -31.82 3.33
C GLY A 40 -13.99 -31.06 2.05
N ILE A 41 -15.20 -30.52 1.99
CA ILE A 41 -15.58 -29.51 1.00
C ILE A 41 -14.81 -28.20 1.25
N SER A 42 -14.52 -27.46 0.20
CA SER A 42 -13.85 -26.17 0.32
C SER A 42 -14.85 -25.02 0.36
N ILE A 43 -14.74 -24.17 1.39
CA ILE A 43 -15.55 -22.96 1.57
C ILE A 43 -14.63 -21.77 1.27
N PRO A 44 -14.91 -20.96 0.23
CA PRO A 44 -14.15 -19.76 -0.06
C PRO A 44 -14.31 -18.73 1.08
N ILE A 45 -13.19 -18.24 1.59
CA ILE A 45 -13.16 -17.18 2.61
C ILE A 45 -12.90 -15.84 1.92
N PRO A 46 -13.75 -14.83 2.11
CA PRO A 46 -13.55 -13.51 1.54
C PRO A 46 -12.28 -12.84 2.08
N GLU A 47 -11.74 -11.91 1.33
CA GLU A 47 -10.62 -11.09 1.77
C GLU A 47 -10.97 -10.27 3.02
N PRO A 48 -10.06 -10.16 3.98
CA PRO A 48 -8.63 -10.53 4.00
C PRO A 48 -8.33 -12.01 4.33
N HIS A 49 -9.26 -12.94 4.15
CA HIS A 49 -9.17 -14.37 4.43
C HIS A 49 -9.02 -14.73 5.92
N GLU A 50 -9.34 -13.80 6.81
CA GLU A 50 -9.35 -14.02 8.26
C GLU A 50 -10.68 -14.67 8.67
N ILE A 51 -10.57 -15.70 9.50
CA ILE A 51 -11.72 -16.45 10.04
C ILE A 51 -11.44 -16.83 11.49
N ARG A 52 -12.47 -16.74 12.33
CA ARG A 52 -12.42 -17.06 13.76
C ARG A 52 -13.66 -17.82 14.22
N PRO A 53 -13.59 -18.55 15.32
CA PRO A 53 -14.79 -19.04 16.01
C PRO A 53 -15.68 -17.89 16.47
N ALA A 54 -16.99 -18.10 16.48
CA ALA A 54 -17.91 -17.28 17.23
C ALA A 54 -17.76 -17.63 18.72
N LEU A 55 -17.56 -16.62 19.56
CA LEU A 55 -17.44 -16.78 21.01
C LEU A 55 -18.79 -16.49 21.69
N ALA A 56 -18.83 -16.51 23.04
CA ALA A 56 -20.09 -16.41 23.81
C ALA A 56 -20.95 -15.20 23.41
N PHE A 57 -20.35 -14.01 23.29
CA PHE A 57 -21.05 -12.79 22.83
C PHE A 57 -21.62 -12.95 21.43
N ASP A 58 -20.85 -13.48 20.49
CA ASP A 58 -21.26 -13.64 19.10
C ASP A 58 -22.46 -14.59 18.98
N HIS A 59 -22.42 -15.71 19.70
CA HIS A 59 -23.54 -16.66 19.76
C HIS A 59 -24.81 -16.01 20.31
N ALA A 60 -24.72 -15.30 21.44
CA ALA A 60 -25.84 -14.61 22.05
C ALA A 60 -26.44 -13.54 21.11
N LEU A 61 -25.58 -12.77 20.44
CA LEU A 61 -25.97 -11.74 19.48
C LEU A 61 -26.70 -12.32 18.26
N ILE A 62 -26.13 -13.35 17.63
CA ILE A 62 -26.71 -13.97 16.44
C ILE A 62 -28.04 -14.66 16.81
N THR A 63 -28.11 -15.33 17.97
CA THR A 63 -29.34 -15.95 18.50
C THR A 63 -30.42 -14.91 18.66
N ARG A 64 -30.14 -13.82 19.36
CA ARG A 64 -31.10 -12.72 19.57
C ARG A 64 -31.63 -12.17 18.25
N LEU A 65 -30.74 -11.85 17.29
CA LEU A 65 -31.13 -11.30 15.98
C LEU A 65 -31.97 -12.28 15.17
N CYS A 66 -31.70 -13.59 15.26
CA CYS A 66 -32.53 -14.62 14.61
C CYS A 66 -33.91 -14.73 15.28
N GLU A 67 -33.97 -14.73 16.61
CA GLU A 67 -35.22 -14.78 17.36
C GLU A 67 -36.08 -13.54 17.12
N GLU A 68 -35.51 -12.36 17.18
CA GLU A 68 -36.18 -11.08 16.88
C GLU A 68 -36.75 -11.04 15.46
N ARG A 69 -35.99 -11.57 14.47
CA ARG A 69 -36.33 -11.44 13.07
C ARG A 69 -37.16 -12.58 12.51
N PHE A 70 -36.87 -13.84 12.90
CA PHE A 70 -37.50 -15.04 12.35
C PHE A 70 -38.27 -15.87 13.37
N GLY A 71 -38.26 -15.47 14.64
CA GLY A 71 -38.95 -16.17 15.72
C GLY A 71 -38.38 -17.55 16.04
N THR A 72 -37.12 -17.79 15.70
CA THR A 72 -36.44 -19.04 15.92
C THR A 72 -34.94 -18.84 16.02
N SER A 73 -34.27 -19.75 16.71
CA SER A 73 -32.82 -19.81 16.80
C SER A 73 -32.31 -21.21 16.48
N PRO A 74 -32.27 -21.61 15.20
CA PRO A 74 -31.79 -22.94 14.79
C PRO A 74 -30.26 -23.01 14.75
N LEU A 75 -29.55 -22.48 15.72
CA LEU A 75 -28.11 -22.32 15.67
C LEU A 75 -27.38 -23.63 15.87
N ALA A 76 -26.39 -23.87 15.01
CA ALA A 76 -25.35 -24.84 15.24
C ALA A 76 -24.44 -24.40 16.39
N HIS A 77 -23.90 -25.35 17.19
CA HIS A 77 -22.88 -25.02 18.19
C HIS A 77 -21.58 -24.49 17.56
N ILE A 78 -21.30 -24.95 16.34
CA ILE A 78 -20.12 -24.50 15.59
C ILE A 78 -20.50 -23.39 14.62
N ILE A 79 -20.17 -22.17 14.99
CA ILE A 79 -20.30 -20.98 14.12
C ILE A 79 -18.91 -20.37 13.92
N LEU A 80 -18.62 -20.05 12.66
CA LEU A 80 -17.40 -19.31 12.31
C LEU A 80 -17.79 -17.94 11.73
N LEU A 81 -16.97 -16.95 12.01
CA LEU A 81 -17.10 -15.59 11.52
C LEU A 81 -15.90 -15.26 10.62
N ALA A 82 -16.19 -14.97 9.34
CA ALA A 82 -15.18 -14.59 8.37
C ALA A 82 -15.27 -13.10 8.10
N LYS A 83 -14.18 -12.38 8.32
CA LYS A 83 -14.12 -10.93 8.14
C LYS A 83 -14.33 -10.53 6.69
N ILE A 84 -15.15 -9.52 6.45
CA ILE A 84 -15.40 -8.93 5.14
C ILE A 84 -15.27 -7.40 5.20
N GLY A 85 -15.05 -6.75 4.07
CA GLY A 85 -14.93 -5.30 4.00
C GLY A 85 -16.25 -4.59 4.28
N GLY A 86 -16.31 -3.77 5.32
CA GLY A 86 -17.47 -2.97 5.74
C GLY A 86 -17.09 -1.56 6.18
N VAL A 87 -18.08 -0.78 6.60
CA VAL A 87 -17.88 0.54 7.23
C VAL A 87 -17.32 0.37 8.64
N ASP A 88 -17.88 -0.61 9.39
CA ASP A 88 -17.43 -1.03 10.71
C ASP A 88 -17.40 -2.56 10.76
N ARG A 89 -17.67 -3.19 11.90
CA ARG A 89 -17.67 -4.65 12.05
C ARG A 89 -18.62 -5.30 11.06
N THR A 90 -18.10 -6.11 10.16
CA THR A 90 -18.87 -6.82 9.14
C THR A 90 -18.24 -8.20 8.91
N GLU A 91 -19.01 -9.26 9.13
CA GLU A 91 -18.55 -10.64 9.12
C GLU A 91 -19.55 -11.57 8.41
N ALA A 92 -19.05 -12.47 7.58
CA ALA A 92 -19.86 -13.56 7.04
C ALA A 92 -20.00 -14.67 8.09
N VAL A 93 -21.23 -15.07 8.37
CA VAL A 93 -21.59 -16.16 9.31
C VAL A 93 -21.57 -17.48 8.56
N ILE A 94 -20.73 -18.40 9.00
CA ILE A 94 -20.55 -19.73 8.42
C ILE A 94 -21.04 -20.79 9.42
N MET A 95 -22.01 -21.59 9.04
CA MET A 95 -22.59 -22.70 9.81
C MET A 95 -22.77 -23.89 8.88
N ASN A 96 -22.58 -25.11 9.42
CA ASN A 96 -22.82 -26.36 8.69
C ASN A 96 -22.19 -26.39 7.29
N GLY A 97 -20.97 -25.86 7.17
CA GLY A 97 -20.24 -25.82 5.91
C GLY A 97 -20.73 -24.79 4.88
N ARG A 98 -21.63 -23.86 5.25
CA ARG A 98 -22.28 -22.91 4.37
C ARG A 98 -22.21 -21.48 4.89
N ARG A 99 -22.11 -20.50 3.96
CA ARG A 99 -22.20 -19.07 4.32
C ARG A 99 -23.67 -18.70 4.44
N CYS A 100 -24.17 -18.66 5.67
CA CYS A 100 -25.62 -18.53 5.93
C CYS A 100 -26.09 -17.08 6.04
N ALA A 101 -25.25 -16.17 6.54
CA ALA A 101 -25.65 -14.78 6.77
C ALA A 101 -24.46 -13.81 6.72
N ILE A 102 -24.78 -12.53 6.76
CA ILE A 102 -23.83 -11.43 7.03
C ILE A 102 -24.30 -10.73 8.30
N LEU A 103 -23.43 -10.68 9.30
CA LEU A 103 -23.57 -9.88 10.51
C LEU A 103 -22.86 -8.54 10.27
N ALA A 104 -23.56 -7.42 10.49
CA ALA A 104 -22.99 -6.10 10.31
C ALA A 104 -23.44 -5.14 11.41
N PHE A 105 -22.53 -4.29 11.87
CA PHE A 105 -22.82 -3.17 12.75
C PHE A 105 -22.98 -1.89 11.94
N ASP A 106 -24.08 -1.19 12.14
CA ASP A 106 -24.33 0.13 11.54
C ASP A 106 -23.95 1.23 12.57
N PRO A 107 -22.90 2.03 12.30
CA PRO A 107 -22.47 3.07 13.24
C PRO A 107 -23.46 4.25 13.38
N VAL A 108 -24.47 4.36 12.50
CA VAL A 108 -25.51 5.40 12.54
C VAL A 108 -26.62 5.00 13.49
N SER A 109 -27.28 3.87 13.25
CA SER A 109 -28.32 3.34 14.14
C SER A 109 -27.75 2.75 15.44
N ARG A 110 -26.45 2.45 15.46
CA ARG A 110 -25.72 1.78 16.54
C ARG A 110 -26.22 0.37 16.85
N GLU A 111 -26.77 -0.28 15.83
CA GLU A 111 -27.37 -1.60 15.95
C GLU A 111 -26.68 -2.62 15.05
N TYR A 112 -26.74 -3.88 15.48
CA TYR A 112 -26.36 -5.00 14.65
C TYR A 112 -27.51 -5.46 13.76
N THR A 113 -27.19 -5.79 12.52
CA THR A 113 -28.14 -6.38 11.57
C THR A 113 -27.66 -7.74 11.11
N LEU A 114 -28.59 -8.65 10.84
CA LEU A 114 -28.31 -9.97 10.30
C LEU A 114 -29.04 -10.15 8.97
N SER A 115 -28.27 -10.20 7.88
CA SER A 115 -28.79 -10.42 6.52
C SER A 115 -28.57 -11.87 6.11
N ILE A 116 -29.66 -12.65 5.95
CA ILE A 116 -29.56 -14.06 5.61
C ILE A 116 -29.37 -14.31 4.11
N ASN A 117 -28.65 -15.38 3.77
CA ASN A 117 -28.48 -15.91 2.42
C ASN A 117 -29.41 -17.13 2.22
N VAL A 118 -29.61 -17.54 0.98
CA VAL A 118 -30.41 -18.74 0.65
C VAL A 118 -29.89 -20.03 1.30
N GLU A 119 -28.61 -20.09 1.57
CA GLU A 119 -27.95 -21.19 2.27
C GLU A 119 -28.42 -21.37 3.73
N ALA A 120 -29.03 -20.35 4.33
CA ALA A 120 -29.62 -20.43 5.67
C ALA A 120 -31.02 -21.07 5.67
N LEU A 121 -31.73 -21.05 4.54
CA LEU A 121 -33.13 -21.47 4.45
C LEU A 121 -33.39 -22.93 4.89
N PRO A 122 -32.57 -23.93 4.53
CA PRO A 122 -32.73 -25.31 4.99
C PRO A 122 -32.77 -25.46 6.53
N PHE A 123 -32.14 -24.51 7.25
CA PHE A 123 -32.00 -24.53 8.70
C PHE A 123 -33.04 -23.62 9.40
N LEU A 124 -33.36 -22.45 8.81
CA LEU A 124 -34.28 -21.48 9.39
C LEU A 124 -35.75 -21.80 9.07
N LEU A 125 -36.04 -22.12 7.81
CA LEU A 125 -37.42 -22.24 7.33
C LEU A 125 -38.27 -23.28 8.07
N PRO A 126 -37.77 -24.44 8.51
CA PRO A 126 -38.56 -25.41 9.27
C PRO A 126 -39.09 -24.89 10.60
N HIS A 127 -38.44 -23.87 11.14
CA HIS A 127 -38.70 -23.33 12.50
C HIS A 127 -39.14 -21.86 12.52
N ALA A 128 -39.07 -21.15 11.39
CA ALA A 128 -39.36 -19.74 11.33
C ALA A 128 -40.89 -19.50 11.51
N THR A 129 -41.22 -18.63 12.49
CA THR A 129 -42.62 -18.25 12.81
C THR A 129 -42.96 -16.84 12.34
N ARG A 130 -42.01 -16.03 11.94
CA ARG A 130 -42.14 -14.67 11.40
C ARG A 130 -41.03 -14.32 10.42
N GLY A 131 -41.04 -13.12 9.87
CA GLY A 131 -40.04 -12.68 8.87
C GLY A 131 -40.26 -13.33 7.51
N ILE A 132 -41.45 -13.88 7.23
CA ILE A 132 -41.79 -14.55 5.96
C ILE A 132 -42.78 -13.67 5.17
N VAL A 133 -42.32 -13.22 3.99
CA VAL A 133 -43.14 -12.42 3.08
C VAL A 133 -43.56 -13.29 1.88
N THR A 134 -44.89 -13.40 1.67
CA THR A 134 -45.44 -14.17 0.54
C THR A 134 -45.73 -13.25 -0.63
N ILE A 135 -45.17 -13.58 -1.79
CA ILE A 135 -45.46 -12.89 -3.05
C ILE A 135 -46.43 -13.76 -3.84
N GLN A 136 -47.59 -13.19 -4.24
CA GLN A 136 -48.56 -13.88 -5.06
C GLN A 136 -47.98 -14.13 -6.46
N LYS A 137 -48.23 -15.34 -6.99
CA LYS A 137 -47.79 -15.74 -8.31
C LYS A 137 -48.76 -15.14 -9.34
N ASP A 138 -48.28 -14.16 -10.10
CA ASP A 138 -49.02 -13.60 -11.24
C ASP A 138 -49.06 -14.67 -12.36
N HIS A 139 -50.21 -15.26 -12.64
CA HIS A 139 -50.39 -16.34 -13.61
C HIS A 139 -50.19 -15.89 -15.08
N GLU A 140 -50.23 -14.57 -15.35
CA GLU A 140 -50.10 -14.05 -16.71
C GLU A 140 -48.68 -13.71 -17.15
N LYS A 141 -47.70 -13.62 -16.21
CA LYS A 141 -46.33 -13.24 -16.57
C LYS A 141 -45.30 -14.28 -16.08
N LYS A 142 -44.86 -15.17 -17.00
CA LYS A 142 -43.66 -16.06 -16.82
C LYS A 142 -42.40 -15.24 -16.65
N ARG A 143 -42.29 -14.40 -15.61
CA ARG A 143 -41.08 -13.60 -15.35
C ARG A 143 -40.34 -14.12 -14.13
N ARG A 144 -39.01 -14.31 -14.25
CA ARG A 144 -38.11 -14.51 -13.10
C ARG A 144 -38.19 -13.31 -12.15
N ILE A 145 -38.49 -13.55 -10.85
CA ILE A 145 -38.62 -12.49 -9.82
C ILE A 145 -37.27 -12.20 -9.16
N GLY A 146 -36.31 -13.14 -9.17
CA GLY A 146 -34.96 -12.91 -8.63
C GLY A 146 -34.30 -11.66 -9.20
N GLY A 147 -33.75 -10.83 -8.32
CA GLY A 147 -33.15 -9.55 -8.65
C GLY A 147 -34.10 -8.37 -8.79
N LYS A 148 -35.43 -8.56 -8.58
CA LYS A 148 -36.44 -7.50 -8.74
C LYS A 148 -36.90 -6.93 -7.41
N LYS A 149 -37.36 -5.67 -7.45
CA LYS A 149 -38.10 -4.99 -6.40
C LYS A 149 -39.61 -5.25 -6.63
N VAL A 150 -40.27 -5.84 -5.64
CA VAL A 150 -41.70 -6.23 -5.71
C VAL A 150 -42.43 -5.56 -4.56
N GLU A 151 -43.54 -4.89 -4.86
CA GLU A 151 -44.43 -4.31 -3.84
C GLU A 151 -45.14 -5.43 -3.08
N VAL A 152 -45.22 -5.31 -1.78
CA VAL A 152 -45.85 -6.32 -0.90
C VAL A 152 -46.64 -5.63 0.19
N GLN A 153 -47.79 -6.22 0.54
CA GLN A 153 -48.57 -5.83 1.71
C GLN A 153 -48.21 -6.79 2.85
N THR A 154 -47.50 -6.29 3.82
CA THR A 154 -47.04 -7.09 4.96
C THR A 154 -46.90 -6.22 6.21
N ASN A 155 -47.09 -6.84 7.39
CA ASN A 155 -46.82 -6.20 8.68
C ASN A 155 -45.41 -6.55 9.22
N GLU A 156 -44.64 -7.29 8.43
CA GLU A 156 -43.26 -7.62 8.85
C GLU A 156 -42.42 -6.34 8.92
N PRO A 157 -41.53 -6.21 9.91
CA PRO A 157 -40.65 -5.05 10.01
C PRO A 157 -39.64 -5.01 8.86
N GLU A 158 -39.10 -3.84 8.57
CA GLU A 158 -38.04 -3.68 7.54
C GLU A 158 -36.79 -4.48 7.86
N GLY A 159 -36.02 -4.85 6.81
CA GLY A 159 -34.77 -5.60 6.89
C GLY A 159 -34.80 -6.93 6.14
N SER A 160 -33.96 -7.89 6.55
CA SER A 160 -33.82 -9.20 5.90
C SER A 160 -35.09 -10.05 6.08
N VAL A 161 -35.62 -10.65 5.01
CA VAL A 161 -36.82 -11.49 5.03
C VAL A 161 -36.65 -12.78 4.24
N ILE A 162 -37.39 -13.80 4.63
CA ILE A 162 -37.61 -15.00 3.84
C ILE A 162 -38.74 -14.69 2.84
N VAL A 163 -38.53 -14.94 1.57
CA VAL A 163 -39.51 -14.71 0.50
C VAL A 163 -40.12 -16.05 0.08
N LYS A 164 -41.44 -16.15 0.12
CA LYS A 164 -42.17 -17.31 -0.40
C LYS A 164 -42.83 -16.96 -1.72
N TYR A 165 -42.56 -17.74 -2.77
CA TYR A 165 -43.13 -17.60 -4.09
C TYR A 165 -43.59 -18.96 -4.66
N GLY A 166 -44.83 -19.29 -4.50
CA GLY A 166 -45.36 -20.64 -4.81
C GLY A 166 -44.66 -21.71 -3.96
N ASN A 167 -43.98 -22.67 -4.59
CA ASN A 167 -43.22 -23.73 -3.94
C ASN A 167 -41.72 -23.41 -3.76
N GLN A 168 -41.33 -22.18 -4.13
CA GLN A 168 -39.94 -21.74 -3.96
C GLN A 168 -39.84 -20.77 -2.79
N TYR A 169 -38.69 -20.79 -2.17
CA TYR A 169 -38.33 -19.85 -1.11
C TYR A 169 -37.06 -19.13 -1.48
N GLY A 170 -36.87 -17.94 -0.96
CA GLY A 170 -35.67 -17.15 -1.17
C GLY A 170 -35.41 -16.19 -0.04
N THR A 171 -34.45 -15.32 -0.25
CA THR A 171 -34.14 -14.23 0.68
C THR A 171 -34.33 -12.89 -0.02
N GLY A 172 -34.61 -11.87 0.76
CA GLY A 172 -34.75 -10.50 0.27
C GLY A 172 -34.60 -9.47 1.38
N VAL A 173 -34.65 -8.20 0.98
CA VAL A 173 -34.69 -7.06 1.91
C VAL A 173 -36.01 -6.32 1.70
N LEU A 174 -36.78 -6.22 2.80
CA LEU A 174 -38.01 -5.42 2.86
C LEU A 174 -37.63 -3.99 3.25
N ARG A 175 -38.07 -3.02 2.44
CA ARG A 175 -37.91 -1.59 2.69
C ARG A 175 -39.01 -0.78 2.02
N ASP A 176 -39.61 0.18 2.70
CA ASP A 176 -40.67 1.09 2.18
C ASP A 176 -41.81 0.35 1.49
N GLY A 177 -42.30 -0.79 2.03
CA GLY A 177 -43.37 -1.61 1.44
C GLY A 177 -42.93 -2.44 0.22
N TYR A 178 -41.67 -2.49 -0.12
CA TYR A 178 -41.11 -3.28 -1.21
C TYR A 178 -40.14 -4.33 -0.74
N VAL A 179 -40.17 -5.52 -1.32
CA VAL A 179 -39.14 -6.55 -1.15
C VAL A 179 -38.23 -6.57 -2.37
N ARG A 180 -36.94 -6.38 -2.15
CA ARG A 180 -35.91 -6.69 -3.16
C ARG A 180 -35.53 -8.15 -3.01
N VAL A 181 -36.04 -9.00 -3.92
CA VAL A 181 -35.77 -10.45 -3.92
C VAL A 181 -34.38 -10.71 -4.45
N HIS A 182 -33.54 -11.46 -3.71
CA HIS A 182 -32.20 -11.81 -4.14
C HIS A 182 -32.21 -13.06 -5.03
N GLU A 183 -32.56 -14.21 -4.48
CA GLU A 183 -32.55 -15.49 -5.15
C GLU A 183 -33.73 -16.33 -4.66
N LEU A 184 -34.25 -17.22 -5.51
CA LEU A 184 -35.31 -18.19 -5.18
C LEU A 184 -34.80 -19.61 -5.45
N VAL A 185 -34.98 -20.50 -4.48
CA VAL A 185 -34.54 -21.88 -4.51
C VAL A 185 -35.67 -22.82 -4.05
N THR A 186 -35.63 -24.08 -4.45
CA THR A 186 -36.44 -25.13 -3.82
C THR A 186 -35.70 -25.61 -2.59
N VAL A 187 -36.28 -25.38 -1.41
CA VAL A 187 -35.68 -25.72 -0.13
C VAL A 187 -36.10 -27.15 0.27
N GLN A 188 -35.10 -27.96 0.60
CA GLN A 188 -35.32 -29.25 1.29
C GLN A 188 -34.76 -29.15 2.69
N PRO A 189 -35.50 -29.56 3.72
CA PRO A 189 -34.98 -29.66 5.09
C PRO A 189 -33.76 -30.59 5.13
N ILE A 190 -32.70 -30.15 5.80
CA ILE A 190 -31.47 -30.92 5.97
C ILE A 190 -31.30 -31.25 7.45
N SER A 191 -31.13 -32.54 7.76
CA SER A 191 -30.67 -32.97 9.08
C SER A 191 -29.16 -33.00 9.11
N PHE A 192 -28.55 -32.47 10.16
CA PHE A 192 -27.11 -32.41 10.35
C PHE A 192 -26.72 -32.74 11.81
N LYS A 193 -25.52 -33.23 11.99
CA LYS A 193 -24.91 -33.41 13.32
C LYS A 193 -24.67 -32.01 13.93
N ASN A 194 -24.79 -31.87 15.23
CA ASN A 194 -24.47 -30.62 15.92
C ASN A 194 -23.33 -30.86 16.92
N PRO A 195 -22.08 -30.96 16.44
CA PRO A 195 -20.90 -31.23 17.24
C PRO A 195 -20.53 -30.03 18.13
N HIS A 196 -19.70 -30.32 19.14
CA HIS A 196 -19.10 -29.35 20.03
C HIS A 196 -17.62 -29.09 19.64
N TRP A 197 -17.01 -28.02 20.21
CA TRP A 197 -15.65 -27.63 19.92
C TRP A 197 -14.62 -28.70 20.30
N GLU A 198 -14.88 -29.53 21.30
CA GLU A 198 -14.03 -30.66 21.67
C GLU A 198 -13.90 -31.69 20.55
N GLU A 199 -14.95 -31.90 19.78
CA GLU A 199 -14.92 -32.78 18.60
C GLU A 199 -14.11 -32.14 17.46
N VAL A 200 -14.25 -30.81 17.24
CA VAL A 200 -13.44 -30.08 16.27
C VAL A 200 -11.96 -30.20 16.60
N ILE A 201 -11.60 -29.97 17.87
CA ILE A 201 -10.22 -30.07 18.38
C ILE A 201 -9.68 -31.51 18.17
N SER A 202 -10.44 -32.51 18.62
CA SER A 202 -10.07 -33.93 18.50
C SER A 202 -9.76 -34.32 17.05
N LYS A 203 -10.62 -33.90 16.09
CA LYS A 203 -10.46 -34.21 14.66
C LYS A 203 -9.34 -33.44 13.99
N ASN A 204 -8.91 -32.29 14.52
CA ASN A 204 -7.82 -31.46 14.02
C ASN A 204 -6.49 -31.65 14.78
N THR A 205 -6.44 -32.46 15.85
CA THR A 205 -5.28 -32.64 16.76
C THR A 205 -3.99 -32.96 16.01
N PHE A 206 -4.03 -33.81 14.99
CA PHE A 206 -2.84 -34.14 14.20
C PHE A 206 -2.23 -32.89 13.53
N HIS A 207 -3.06 -32.03 12.96
CA HIS A 207 -2.63 -30.81 12.31
C HIS A 207 -2.18 -29.74 13.32
N LEU A 208 -2.84 -29.63 14.47
CA LEU A 208 -2.42 -28.76 15.56
C LEU A 208 -1.03 -29.13 16.08
N LYS A 209 -0.76 -30.44 16.28
CA LYS A 209 0.58 -30.94 16.65
C LYS A 209 1.64 -30.59 15.62
N ASN A 210 1.31 -30.63 14.33
CA ASN A 210 2.26 -30.27 13.28
C ASN A 210 2.53 -28.75 13.26
N LEU A 211 1.50 -27.91 13.43
CA LEU A 211 1.65 -26.46 13.53
C LEU A 211 2.51 -26.07 14.75
N GLU A 212 2.25 -26.67 15.91
CA GLU A 212 3.05 -26.47 17.11
C GLU A 212 4.52 -26.85 16.90
N ARG A 213 4.77 -28.08 16.40
CA ARG A 213 6.15 -28.56 16.14
C ARG A 213 6.91 -27.67 15.15
N GLN A 214 6.24 -27.16 14.13
CA GLN A 214 6.85 -26.28 13.17
C GLN A 214 7.19 -24.93 13.83
N ALA A 215 6.27 -24.30 14.54
CA ALA A 215 6.51 -23.04 15.22
C ALA A 215 7.66 -23.14 16.26
N ILE A 216 7.69 -24.21 17.07
CA ILE A 216 8.78 -24.47 18.04
C ILE A 216 10.12 -24.68 17.31
N ARG A 217 10.14 -25.40 16.21
CA ARG A 217 11.35 -25.64 15.40
C ARG A 217 11.86 -24.34 14.79
N ASP A 218 10.97 -23.51 14.24
CA ASP A 218 11.31 -22.20 13.68
C ASP A 218 11.90 -21.28 14.76
N ILE A 219 11.31 -21.25 15.96
CA ILE A 219 11.83 -20.49 17.09
C ILE A 219 13.26 -20.97 17.45
N LYS A 220 13.46 -22.27 17.68
CA LYS A 220 14.77 -22.84 18.03
C LYS A 220 15.83 -22.60 16.94
N TYR A 221 15.42 -22.73 15.68
CA TYR A 221 16.32 -22.50 14.54
C TYR A 221 16.81 -21.05 14.50
N HIS A 222 15.91 -20.07 14.61
CA HIS A 222 16.27 -18.65 14.55
C HIS A 222 17.05 -18.18 15.80
N ILE A 223 16.75 -18.71 16.99
CA ILE A 223 17.58 -18.48 18.18
C ILE A 223 19.02 -18.91 17.89
N LYS A 224 19.25 -20.11 17.38
CA LYS A 224 20.59 -20.61 17.06
C LYS A 224 21.28 -19.78 15.97
N GLN A 225 20.58 -19.37 14.94
CA GLN A 225 21.12 -18.58 13.82
C GLN A 225 21.58 -17.18 14.26
N HIS A 226 20.86 -16.57 15.20
CA HIS A 226 21.11 -15.19 15.60
C HIS A 226 21.84 -15.05 16.95
N ALA A 227 22.15 -16.17 17.64
CA ALA A 227 22.75 -16.19 18.98
C ALA A 227 24.05 -15.35 19.12
N LYS A 228 24.87 -15.29 18.06
CA LYS A 228 26.15 -14.54 18.08
C LYS A 228 25.92 -13.03 18.12
N ASN A 229 24.99 -12.52 17.32
CA ASN A 229 24.77 -11.09 17.15
C ASN A 229 23.60 -10.56 18.02
N ARG A 230 22.74 -11.46 18.52
CA ARG A 230 21.56 -11.15 19.32
C ARG A 230 21.42 -12.15 20.45
N PRO A 231 22.22 -11.99 21.52
CA PRO A 231 22.26 -12.97 22.62
C PRO A 231 20.99 -12.96 23.47
N ALA A 232 20.27 -11.83 23.52
CA ALA A 232 19.01 -11.75 24.25
C ALA A 232 17.84 -12.27 23.39
N VAL A 233 16.99 -13.11 23.98
CA VAL A 233 15.76 -13.61 23.33
C VAL A 233 14.60 -13.35 24.27
N ASN A 234 13.52 -12.73 23.75
CA ASN A 234 12.36 -12.39 24.52
C ASN A 234 11.06 -12.51 23.70
N VAL A 235 9.91 -12.46 24.37
CA VAL A 235 8.59 -12.45 23.77
C VAL A 235 7.93 -11.08 24.01
N SER A 236 7.44 -10.43 22.96
CA SER A 236 6.57 -9.26 23.09
C SER A 236 5.15 -9.74 23.33
N PHE A 237 4.68 -9.60 24.56
CA PHE A 237 3.36 -10.03 25.00
C PHE A 237 2.41 -8.83 25.05
N SER A 238 1.20 -8.96 24.50
CA SER A 238 0.20 -7.87 24.48
C SER A 238 -1.10 -8.23 25.21
N GLY A 239 -1.19 -9.42 25.81
CA GLY A 239 -2.43 -9.94 26.41
C GLY A 239 -3.44 -10.48 25.37
N GLY A 240 -3.23 -10.25 24.09
CA GLY A 240 -4.09 -10.75 23.01
C GLY A 240 -3.83 -12.22 22.67
N LYS A 241 -4.83 -12.91 22.08
CA LYS A 241 -4.80 -14.35 21.74
C LYS A 241 -3.54 -14.79 20.99
N ASP A 242 -3.09 -13.96 20.03
CA ASP A 242 -1.94 -14.28 19.18
C ASP A 242 -0.64 -14.27 19.98
N SER A 243 -0.45 -13.27 20.84
CA SER A 243 0.69 -13.19 21.75
C SER A 243 0.64 -14.25 22.85
N THR A 244 -0.56 -14.67 23.28
CA THR A 244 -0.78 -15.76 24.24
C THR A 244 -0.33 -17.11 23.65
N ALA A 245 -0.74 -17.43 22.43
CA ALA A 245 -0.29 -18.64 21.75
C ALA A 245 1.24 -18.65 21.54
N VAL A 246 1.81 -17.50 21.14
CA VAL A 246 3.26 -17.35 20.93
C VAL A 246 4.05 -17.45 22.23
N LEU A 247 3.54 -16.91 23.33
CA LEU A 247 4.18 -17.02 24.65
C LEU A 247 4.34 -18.47 25.07
N GLU A 248 3.31 -19.30 24.89
CA GLU A 248 3.35 -20.72 25.21
C GLU A 248 4.29 -21.49 24.27
N LEU A 249 4.26 -21.24 22.97
CA LEU A 249 5.18 -21.81 21.99
C LEU A 249 6.66 -21.47 22.30
N ALA A 250 6.90 -20.25 22.73
CA ALA A 250 8.23 -19.77 23.12
C ALA A 250 8.71 -20.46 24.43
N ARG A 251 7.82 -20.62 25.40
CA ARG A 251 8.11 -21.38 26.64
C ARG A 251 8.51 -22.83 26.32
N LYS A 252 7.77 -23.49 25.45
CA LYS A 252 8.09 -24.86 24.96
C LYS A 252 9.40 -24.91 24.16
N ALA A 253 9.80 -23.80 23.56
CA ALA A 253 11.10 -23.68 22.89
C ALA A 253 12.25 -23.37 23.84
N GLY A 254 11.99 -23.11 25.14
CA GLY A 254 12.98 -22.78 26.16
C GLY A 254 13.20 -21.28 26.39
N VAL A 255 12.31 -20.42 25.89
CA VAL A 255 12.40 -18.94 26.10
C VAL A 255 11.51 -18.59 27.30
N THR A 256 12.11 -18.01 28.33
CA THR A 256 11.41 -17.63 29.57
C THR A 256 11.25 -16.11 29.74
N SER A 257 12.01 -15.31 28.99
CA SER A 257 11.93 -13.85 29.05
C SER A 257 10.77 -13.34 28.18
N ALA A 258 9.87 -12.55 28.78
CA ALA A 258 8.79 -11.88 28.07
C ALA A 258 8.53 -10.50 28.70
N PHE A 259 8.04 -9.55 27.91
CA PHE A 259 7.69 -8.22 28.38
C PHE A 259 6.33 -7.77 27.85
N PHE A 260 5.68 -6.93 28.64
CA PHE A 260 4.43 -6.25 28.29
C PHE A 260 4.64 -4.74 28.44
N ILE A 261 4.19 -3.96 27.45
CA ILE A 261 4.24 -2.50 27.51
C ILE A 261 2.89 -2.01 28.03
N ASP A 262 2.87 -1.53 29.26
CA ASP A 262 1.71 -0.87 29.83
C ASP A 262 1.62 0.54 29.26
N THR A 263 0.51 0.86 28.64
CA THR A 263 0.28 2.20 28.05
C THR A 263 -0.45 3.14 29.01
N GLY A 264 -0.87 2.65 30.18
CA GLY A 264 -1.78 3.35 31.09
C GLY A 264 -3.22 3.45 30.57
N LEU A 265 -3.52 2.77 29.46
CA LEU A 265 -4.84 2.72 28.81
C LEU A 265 -5.29 1.28 28.54
N GLU A 266 -4.85 0.34 29.34
CA GLU A 266 -5.26 -1.06 29.21
C GLU A 266 -6.57 -1.32 30.01
N PHE A 267 -7.37 -2.28 29.51
CA PHE A 267 -8.52 -2.76 30.26
C PHE A 267 -8.08 -3.43 31.57
N PRO A 268 -8.86 -3.30 32.66
CA PRO A 268 -8.56 -3.98 33.93
C PRO A 268 -8.35 -5.48 33.76
N GLU A 269 -9.18 -6.15 32.94
CA GLU A 269 -9.10 -7.58 32.65
C GLU A 269 -7.79 -7.94 31.93
N THR A 270 -7.28 -7.02 31.09
CA THR A 270 -5.98 -7.22 30.44
C THR A 270 -4.85 -7.16 31.46
N LEU A 271 -4.86 -6.19 32.35
CA LEU A 271 -3.83 -6.06 33.40
C LEU A 271 -3.86 -7.25 34.38
N GLU A 272 -5.05 -7.70 34.79
CA GLU A 272 -5.22 -8.89 35.63
C GLU A 272 -4.70 -10.15 34.92
N PHE A 273 -5.03 -10.32 33.66
CA PHE A 273 -4.55 -11.44 32.84
C PHE A 273 -3.02 -11.43 32.67
N VAL A 274 -2.45 -10.28 32.38
CA VAL A 274 -1.00 -10.07 32.17
C VAL A 274 -0.23 -10.35 33.48
N ALA A 275 -0.74 -9.89 34.62
CA ALA A 275 -0.11 -10.10 35.94
C ALA A 275 0.10 -11.59 36.27
N LYS A 276 -0.81 -12.47 35.80
CA LYS A 276 -0.72 -13.92 35.96
C LYS A 276 0.30 -14.60 35.05
N GLN A 277 0.86 -13.89 34.05
CA GLN A 277 1.74 -14.49 33.04
C GLN A 277 3.24 -14.44 33.40
N GLY A 278 3.64 -13.74 34.45
CA GLY A 278 5.05 -13.63 34.86
C GLY A 278 5.92 -12.89 33.86
N VAL A 279 5.37 -11.88 33.19
CA VAL A 279 6.09 -11.05 32.22
C VAL A 279 6.59 -9.75 32.83
N THR A 280 7.70 -9.20 32.31
CA THR A 280 8.24 -7.91 32.74
C THR A 280 7.32 -6.77 32.28
N MET A 281 6.84 -5.96 33.22
CA MET A 281 6.03 -4.79 32.95
C MET A 281 6.92 -3.60 32.57
N VAL A 282 6.72 -3.04 31.39
CA VAL A 282 7.40 -1.82 30.92
C VAL A 282 6.43 -0.64 31.06
N PRO A 283 6.73 0.37 31.91
CA PRO A 283 5.81 1.48 32.16
C PRO A 283 5.68 2.39 30.93
N PRO A 284 4.58 3.19 30.83
CA PRO A 284 4.35 4.10 29.71
C PRO A 284 5.40 5.21 29.63
N GLY A 285 5.64 5.72 28.42
CA GLY A 285 6.61 6.78 28.18
C GLY A 285 6.16 8.19 28.57
N GLY A 286 4.90 8.36 28.95
CA GLY A 286 4.32 9.65 29.34
C GLY A 286 2.84 9.52 29.72
N ASP A 287 2.23 10.65 30.10
CA ASP A 287 0.81 10.69 30.43
C ASP A 287 -0.05 11.01 29.20
N PHE A 288 -0.98 10.10 28.86
CA PHE A 288 -1.88 10.23 27.73
C PHE A 288 -2.76 11.48 27.81
N TRP A 289 -3.33 11.76 28.99
CA TRP A 289 -4.32 12.84 29.16
C TRP A 289 -3.69 14.23 29.00
N SER A 290 -2.49 14.42 29.56
CA SER A 290 -1.72 15.64 29.31
C SER A 290 -1.32 15.83 27.86
N ALA A 291 -1.03 14.73 27.16
CA ALA A 291 -0.67 14.76 25.74
C ALA A 291 -1.90 15.07 24.87
N VAL A 292 -3.09 14.52 25.16
CA VAL A 292 -4.33 14.83 24.44
C VAL A 292 -4.67 16.31 24.52
N GLN A 293 -4.51 16.96 25.69
CA GLN A 293 -4.77 18.39 25.85
C GLN A 293 -3.91 19.26 24.93
N LYS A 294 -2.68 18.81 24.60
CA LYS A 294 -1.73 19.53 23.75
C LYS A 294 -1.86 19.18 22.26
N ALA A 295 -2.05 17.90 21.95
CA ALA A 295 -2.02 17.36 20.59
C ALA A 295 -3.42 17.09 19.99
N GLY A 296 -4.47 17.20 20.79
CA GLY A 296 -5.82 16.75 20.43
C GLY A 296 -5.97 15.23 20.42
N PRO A 297 -7.19 14.69 20.16
CA PRO A 297 -7.44 13.27 20.07
C PRO A 297 -6.56 12.58 19.02
N PRO A 298 -6.02 11.38 19.32
CA PRO A 298 -5.30 10.59 18.32
C PRO A 298 -6.28 10.05 17.26
N ALA A 299 -5.79 9.83 16.04
CA ALA A 299 -6.58 9.30 14.93
C ALA A 299 -5.92 8.06 14.30
N LYS A 300 -6.65 7.30 13.44
CA LYS A 300 -6.10 6.13 12.73
C LYS A 300 -4.90 6.48 11.84
N ASP A 301 -4.95 7.67 11.28
CA ASP A 301 -3.95 8.30 10.41
C ASP A 301 -3.00 9.26 11.14
N ASN A 302 -3.18 9.46 12.45
CA ASN A 302 -2.26 10.22 13.33
C ASN A 302 -2.14 9.56 14.70
N ARG A 303 -1.32 8.51 14.80
CA ARG A 303 -1.13 7.69 16.01
C ARG A 303 0.00 8.19 16.91
N TRP A 304 0.04 9.48 17.24
CA TRP A 304 1.03 10.03 18.17
C TRP A 304 1.04 9.29 19.52
N CYS A 305 -0.12 8.78 19.96
CA CYS A 305 -0.23 7.99 21.19
C CYS A 305 0.62 6.70 21.16
N CYS A 306 0.72 6.02 20.00
CA CYS A 306 1.57 4.84 19.89
C CYS A 306 3.06 5.20 20.01
N LYS A 307 3.49 6.33 19.44
CA LYS A 307 4.88 6.81 19.57
C LYS A 307 5.22 7.04 21.06
N LEU A 308 4.36 7.79 21.77
CA LEU A 308 4.57 8.15 23.18
C LEU A 308 4.46 6.95 24.12
N LEU A 309 3.39 6.12 23.98
CA LEU A 309 3.03 5.12 25.00
C LEU A 309 3.58 3.73 24.71
N LYS A 310 4.00 3.42 23.47
CA LYS A 310 4.49 2.09 23.08
C LYS A 310 5.92 2.10 22.53
N LEU A 311 6.19 2.91 21.51
CA LEU A 311 7.49 2.85 20.81
C LEU A 311 8.62 3.44 21.64
N PHE A 312 8.41 4.57 22.30
CA PHE A 312 9.40 5.20 23.15
C PHE A 312 9.76 4.35 24.39
N PRO A 313 8.80 3.81 25.18
CA PRO A 313 9.11 2.87 26.27
C PRO A 313 9.81 1.60 25.78
N LEU A 314 9.37 1.05 24.62
CA LEU A 314 10.02 -0.11 24.02
C LEU A 314 11.47 0.18 23.70
N LYS A 315 11.79 1.32 23.07
CA LYS A 315 13.14 1.71 22.74
C LYS A 315 14.03 1.74 24.00
N ARG A 316 13.60 2.44 25.03
CA ARG A 316 14.32 2.52 26.30
C ARG A 316 14.53 1.13 26.95
N TYR A 317 13.51 0.27 26.95
CA TYR A 317 13.64 -1.08 27.49
C TYR A 317 14.64 -1.91 26.68
N LEU A 318 14.62 -1.82 25.35
CA LEU A 318 15.55 -2.56 24.49
C LEU A 318 16.99 -2.06 24.62
N GLU A 319 17.20 -0.77 24.87
CA GLU A 319 18.53 -0.22 25.19
C GLU A 319 19.15 -0.85 26.48
N THR A 320 18.30 -1.23 27.44
CA THR A 320 18.81 -1.90 28.67
C THR A 320 19.18 -3.37 28.47
N ILE A 321 18.59 -4.05 27.48
CA ILE A 321 18.85 -5.48 27.21
C ILE A 321 19.78 -5.72 26.01
N GLY A 322 20.03 -4.68 25.20
CA GLY A 322 20.89 -4.76 24.02
C GLY A 322 20.29 -5.51 22.83
N PRO A 323 21.11 -5.89 21.85
CA PRO A 323 20.64 -6.58 20.63
C PRO A 323 19.88 -7.87 20.95
N CYS A 324 18.63 -7.98 20.46
CA CYS A 324 17.75 -9.08 20.83
C CYS A 324 16.96 -9.66 19.63
N LEU A 325 16.53 -10.92 19.80
CA LEU A 325 15.52 -11.56 18.98
C LEU A 325 14.20 -11.53 19.74
N THR A 326 13.20 -10.82 19.21
CA THR A 326 11.88 -10.70 19.83
C THR A 326 10.85 -11.54 19.10
N ILE A 327 10.23 -12.48 19.80
CA ILE A 327 9.19 -13.35 19.26
C ILE A 327 7.85 -12.63 19.38
N GLN A 328 7.10 -12.56 18.26
CA GLN A 328 5.84 -11.79 18.16
C GLN A 328 4.73 -12.61 17.52
N GLY A 329 3.48 -12.31 17.89
CA GLY A 329 2.27 -12.94 17.36
C GLY A 329 1.74 -12.32 16.05
N ASN A 330 2.58 -11.75 15.20
CA ASN A 330 2.14 -11.17 13.94
C ASN A 330 1.67 -12.24 12.94
N ARG A 331 0.53 -11.99 12.27
CA ARG A 331 -0.07 -12.93 11.30
C ARG A 331 -0.42 -12.23 9.98
N TRP A 332 -0.33 -12.95 8.85
CA TRP A 332 -0.63 -12.45 7.50
C TRP A 332 -2.07 -11.96 7.35
N TYR A 333 -3.02 -12.58 8.02
CA TYR A 333 -4.45 -12.36 7.87
C TYR A 333 -5.00 -11.17 8.66
N GLU A 334 -4.21 -10.56 9.56
CA GLU A 334 -4.67 -9.45 10.39
C GLU A 334 -4.91 -8.15 9.60
N SER A 335 -4.09 -7.89 8.58
CA SER A 335 -4.19 -6.71 7.72
C SER A 335 -3.40 -6.88 6.42
N TRP A 336 -3.73 -6.10 5.40
CA TRP A 336 -2.99 -6.05 4.13
C TRP A 336 -1.49 -5.76 4.30
N ASN A 337 -1.14 -4.86 5.22
CA ASN A 337 0.27 -4.52 5.48
C ASN A 337 1.06 -5.68 6.12
N ARG A 338 0.38 -6.68 6.67
CA ARG A 338 1.01 -7.87 7.25
C ARG A 338 0.99 -9.06 6.32
N SER A 339 0.25 -9.01 5.23
CA SER A 339 0.22 -10.08 4.24
C SER A 339 1.58 -10.22 3.58
N GLY A 340 2.23 -11.37 3.78
CA GLY A 340 3.56 -11.63 3.19
C GLY A 340 4.77 -11.20 4.03
N ILE A 341 4.60 -10.81 5.31
CA ILE A 341 5.76 -10.59 6.20
C ILE A 341 6.64 -11.85 6.26
N ASP A 342 7.94 -11.65 6.20
CA ASP A 342 8.92 -12.73 6.38
C ASP A 342 8.87 -13.27 7.82
N ILE A 343 9.43 -14.46 8.03
CA ILE A 343 9.48 -15.06 9.37
C ILE A 343 10.29 -14.21 10.34
N THR A 344 11.36 -13.58 9.87
CA THR A 344 12.12 -12.58 10.60
C THR A 344 12.07 -11.25 9.89
N THR A 345 11.85 -10.17 10.63
CA THR A 345 11.81 -8.79 10.13
C THR A 345 12.58 -7.88 11.06
N GLN A 346 13.45 -7.04 10.51
CA GLN A 346 14.10 -5.99 11.29
C GLN A 346 13.03 -5.00 11.78
N ASN A 347 13.10 -4.59 13.05
CA ASN A 347 12.23 -3.51 13.51
C ASN A 347 12.74 -2.19 12.94
N PRO A 348 11.97 -1.47 12.09
CA PRO A 348 12.44 -0.23 11.50
C PRO A 348 12.62 0.91 12.53
N ALA A 349 11.87 0.86 13.64
CA ALA A 349 11.97 1.85 14.72
C ALA A 349 13.05 1.53 15.77
N ASN A 350 13.68 0.34 15.72
CA ASN A 350 14.73 -0.04 16.66
C ASN A 350 15.67 -1.11 16.10
N PRO A 351 16.89 -0.75 15.68
CA PRO A 351 17.88 -1.68 15.12
C PRO A 351 18.33 -2.80 16.05
N LEU A 352 18.20 -2.61 17.37
CA LEU A 352 18.53 -3.65 18.36
C LEU A 352 17.57 -4.84 18.29
N GLN A 353 16.37 -4.67 17.71
CA GLN A 353 15.31 -5.67 17.71
C GLN A 353 15.13 -6.34 16.35
N LEU A 354 15.39 -7.63 16.28
CA LEU A 354 14.95 -8.49 15.18
C LEU A 354 13.66 -9.22 15.60
N ASN A 355 12.58 -9.03 14.86
CA ASN A 355 11.30 -9.67 15.14
C ASN A 355 11.23 -11.05 14.50
N LEU A 356 10.71 -12.04 15.22
CA LEU A 356 10.43 -13.40 14.77
C LEU A 356 8.93 -13.69 14.88
N SER A 357 8.27 -14.02 13.76
CA SER A 357 6.83 -14.26 13.68
C SER A 357 6.52 -15.73 13.34
N PRO A 358 6.58 -16.66 14.33
CA PRO A 358 6.49 -18.10 14.09
C PRO A 358 5.12 -18.58 13.65
N ILE A 359 4.06 -17.84 13.98
CA ILE A 359 2.66 -18.14 13.64
C ILE A 359 2.12 -17.28 12.48
N ARG A 360 2.99 -16.65 11.69
CA ARG A 360 2.58 -15.68 10.64
C ARG A 360 1.53 -16.22 9.65
N HIS A 361 1.52 -17.52 9.42
CA HIS A 361 0.59 -18.20 8.49
C HIS A 361 -0.62 -18.87 9.16
N TRP A 362 -0.86 -18.61 10.47
CA TRP A 362 -2.05 -19.08 11.17
C TRP A 362 -3.17 -18.03 11.03
N ARG A 363 -4.41 -18.49 10.83
CA ARG A 363 -5.62 -17.64 10.97
C ARG A 363 -6.04 -17.62 12.43
N ALA A 364 -6.95 -16.72 12.81
CA ALA A 364 -7.49 -16.72 14.18
C ALA A 364 -8.15 -18.06 14.54
N PHE A 365 -8.68 -18.78 13.54
CA PHE A 365 -9.22 -20.14 13.73
C PHE A 365 -8.17 -21.13 14.29
N GLU A 366 -7.00 -21.22 13.67
CA GLU A 366 -5.92 -22.08 14.14
C GLU A 366 -5.38 -21.64 15.50
N VAL A 367 -5.34 -20.31 15.77
CA VAL A 367 -4.90 -19.78 17.07
C VAL A 367 -5.85 -20.18 18.20
N PHE A 368 -7.17 -20.00 18.02
CA PHE A 368 -8.14 -20.39 19.05
C PHE A 368 -8.17 -21.91 19.26
N LEU A 369 -8.12 -22.72 18.19
CA LEU A 369 -8.04 -24.17 18.32
C LEU A 369 -6.78 -24.60 19.08
N TYR A 370 -5.65 -23.94 18.85
CA TYR A 370 -4.41 -24.22 19.60
C TYR A 370 -4.54 -23.87 21.08
N ILE A 371 -5.08 -22.67 21.40
CA ILE A 371 -5.33 -22.22 22.77
C ILE A 371 -6.23 -23.21 23.50
N TRP A 372 -7.36 -23.61 22.92
CA TRP A 372 -8.29 -24.56 23.52
C TRP A 372 -7.72 -25.97 23.62
N TRP A 373 -6.99 -26.44 22.61
CA TRP A 373 -6.34 -27.75 22.64
C TRP A 373 -5.29 -27.87 23.76
N GLN A 374 -4.59 -26.78 24.06
CA GLN A 374 -3.55 -26.74 25.11
C GLN A 374 -4.09 -26.24 26.44
N GLU A 375 -5.40 -25.98 26.53
CA GLU A 375 -6.08 -25.44 27.72
C GLU A 375 -5.41 -24.16 28.26
N ILE A 376 -4.90 -23.29 27.34
CA ILE A 376 -4.21 -22.07 27.68
C ILE A 376 -5.26 -21.02 28.07
N PRO A 377 -5.16 -20.38 29.25
CA PRO A 377 -5.99 -19.25 29.60
C PRO A 377 -5.83 -18.09 28.61
N TYR A 378 -6.93 -17.43 28.25
CA TYR A 378 -6.93 -16.22 27.42
C TYR A 378 -7.80 -15.14 28.04
N SER A 379 -7.69 -13.90 27.56
CA SER A 379 -8.42 -12.76 28.11
C SER A 379 -9.93 -12.91 27.92
N SER A 380 -10.70 -12.70 29.00
CA SER A 380 -12.17 -12.73 29.03
C SER A 380 -12.83 -11.68 28.10
N LEU A 381 -12.10 -10.62 27.71
CA LEU A 381 -12.61 -9.61 26.79
C LEU A 381 -13.06 -10.19 25.45
N TYR A 382 -12.46 -11.30 24.99
CA TYR A 382 -12.90 -11.98 23.76
C TYR A 382 -14.31 -12.55 23.91
N ASP A 383 -14.62 -13.17 25.04
CA ASP A 383 -15.97 -13.71 25.33
C ASP A 383 -17.01 -12.60 25.59
N MET A 384 -16.56 -11.40 25.98
CA MET A 384 -17.37 -10.20 26.07
C MET A 384 -17.64 -9.53 24.70
N GLY A 385 -17.00 -9.97 23.61
CA GLY A 385 -17.26 -9.49 22.24
C GLY A 385 -16.20 -8.56 21.65
N PHE A 386 -15.09 -8.30 22.34
CA PHE A 386 -13.97 -7.54 21.78
C PHE A 386 -13.15 -8.40 20.82
N GLU A 387 -12.88 -7.91 19.62
CA GLU A 387 -12.05 -8.63 18.63
C GLU A 387 -10.56 -8.38 18.82
N ARG A 388 -10.21 -7.21 19.34
CA ARG A 388 -8.83 -6.76 19.54
C ARG A 388 -8.62 -6.27 20.95
N ILE A 389 -7.61 -6.83 21.59
CA ILE A 389 -7.19 -6.40 22.94
C ILE A 389 -6.01 -5.43 22.79
N GLY A 390 -6.10 -4.29 23.44
CA GLY A 390 -5.11 -3.21 23.45
C GLY A 390 -5.63 -2.01 24.24
N CYS A 391 -5.09 -0.80 23.98
CA CYS A 391 -5.56 0.42 24.65
C CYS A 391 -7.06 0.64 24.41
N TYR A 392 -7.84 0.89 25.47
CA TYR A 392 -9.29 1.12 25.36
C TYR A 392 -9.68 2.42 24.65
N LEU A 393 -8.76 3.38 24.51
CA LEU A 393 -8.95 4.60 23.71
C LEU A 393 -8.24 4.54 22.34
N CYS A 394 -8.09 3.34 21.78
CA CYS A 394 -7.39 3.19 20.50
C CYS A 394 -8.26 3.66 19.32
N PRO A 395 -7.85 4.65 18.51
CA PRO A 395 -8.62 5.07 17.34
C PRO A 395 -8.78 3.97 16.28
N ALA A 396 -7.99 2.89 16.37
CA ALA A 396 -8.13 1.72 15.48
C ALA A 396 -9.19 0.72 15.92
N MET A 397 -9.78 0.88 17.13
CA MET A 397 -10.92 0.11 17.60
C MET A 397 -12.14 0.35 16.70
N LEU A 398 -13.03 -0.62 16.56
CA LEU A 398 -14.28 -0.48 15.81
C LEU A 398 -15.31 0.32 16.61
N GLU A 399 -16.27 0.96 15.95
CA GLU A 399 -17.35 1.67 16.66
C GLU A 399 -18.23 0.69 17.43
N ALA A 400 -18.46 -0.49 16.87
CA ALA A 400 -19.11 -1.61 17.55
C ALA A 400 -18.44 -1.94 18.90
N GLU A 401 -17.11 -1.91 18.98
CA GLU A 401 -16.36 -2.16 20.22
C GLU A 401 -16.44 -0.97 21.19
N TYR A 402 -16.50 0.27 20.70
CA TYR A 402 -16.76 1.45 21.54
C TYR A 402 -18.15 1.42 22.14
N GLU A 403 -19.16 1.02 21.36
CA GLU A 403 -20.52 0.87 21.88
C GLU A 403 -20.59 -0.22 22.95
N LEU A 404 -19.95 -1.36 22.70
CA LEU A 404 -19.82 -2.42 23.68
C LEU A 404 -19.13 -1.93 24.96
N MET A 405 -18.07 -1.14 24.84
CA MET A 405 -17.33 -0.58 25.97
C MET A 405 -18.20 0.42 26.78
N ARG A 406 -19.05 1.22 26.13
CA ARG A 406 -19.98 2.11 26.83
C ARG A 406 -20.95 1.34 27.73
N VAL A 407 -21.34 0.14 27.30
CA VAL A 407 -22.23 -0.73 28.08
C VAL A 407 -21.47 -1.47 29.17
N THR A 408 -20.31 -2.03 28.88
CA THR A 408 -19.55 -2.90 29.77
C THR A 408 -18.62 -2.12 30.73
N HIS A 409 -18.08 -0.98 30.30
CA HIS A 409 -17.09 -0.17 31.01
C HIS A 409 -17.45 1.34 30.99
N PRO A 410 -18.64 1.76 31.43
CA PRO A 410 -19.13 3.15 31.31
C PRO A 410 -18.20 4.20 31.93
N LYS A 411 -17.59 3.91 33.08
CA LYS A 411 -16.65 4.83 33.71
C LYS A 411 -15.39 5.12 32.92
N MET A 412 -14.97 4.18 32.02
CA MET A 412 -13.78 4.36 31.20
C MET A 412 -14.07 5.24 29.98
N THR A 413 -15.29 5.18 29.46
CA THR A 413 -15.71 5.98 28.30
C THR A 413 -16.13 7.40 28.65
N GLU A 414 -16.72 7.64 29.86
CA GLU A 414 -17.25 8.94 30.26
C GLU A 414 -16.23 10.09 30.14
N ARG A 415 -15.04 9.89 30.68
CA ARG A 415 -13.95 10.89 30.56
C ARG A 415 -13.54 11.14 29.12
N TRP A 416 -13.54 10.10 28.27
CA TRP A 416 -13.18 10.23 26.88
C TRP A 416 -14.26 10.91 26.06
N ASP A 417 -15.52 10.52 26.23
CA ASP A 417 -16.64 11.15 25.57
C ASP A 417 -16.73 12.64 25.91
N THR A 418 -16.50 13.00 27.19
CA THR A 418 -16.41 14.43 27.62
C THR A 418 -15.28 15.16 26.88
N CYS A 419 -14.09 14.57 26.81
CA CYS A 419 -12.94 15.16 26.08
C CYS A 419 -13.23 15.34 24.60
N LEU A 420 -13.92 14.40 23.95
CA LEU A 420 -14.29 14.47 22.55
C LEU A 420 -15.37 15.54 22.31
N LEU A 421 -16.34 15.71 23.21
CA LEU A 421 -17.36 16.75 23.13
C LEU A 421 -16.76 18.16 23.28
N GLU A 422 -15.85 18.35 24.25
CA GLU A 422 -15.11 19.60 24.41
C GLU A 422 -14.27 19.95 23.18
N GLU A 423 -13.63 18.96 22.57
CA GLU A 423 -12.85 19.16 21.34
C GLU A 423 -13.76 19.45 20.15
N ALA A 424 -14.93 18.80 20.06
CA ALA A 424 -15.91 19.07 19.02
C ALA A 424 -16.45 20.51 19.13
N GLU A 425 -16.81 20.94 20.33
CA GLU A 425 -17.27 22.32 20.60
C GLU A 425 -16.20 23.35 20.25
N LYS A 426 -14.97 23.15 20.72
CA LYS A 426 -13.81 24.00 20.46
C LYS A 426 -13.53 24.20 18.97
N ARG A 427 -13.78 23.15 18.13
CA ARG A 427 -13.56 23.16 16.68
C ARG A 427 -14.82 23.49 15.87
N GLY A 428 -15.97 23.64 16.49
CA GLY A 428 -17.24 23.85 15.80
C GLY A 428 -17.71 22.62 15.01
N TYR A 429 -17.41 21.43 15.49
CA TYR A 429 -17.86 20.18 14.88
C TYR A 429 -19.28 19.84 15.37
N SER A 430 -20.04 19.09 14.53
CA SER A 430 -21.36 18.59 14.92
C SER A 430 -21.25 17.40 15.90
N ASP A 431 -22.36 17.08 16.59
CA ASP A 431 -22.47 15.93 17.49
C ASP A 431 -22.09 14.59 16.81
N ALA A 432 -22.22 14.53 15.48
CA ALA A 432 -21.80 13.41 14.67
C ALA A 432 -20.29 13.10 14.78
N TYR A 433 -19.47 14.10 15.13
CA TYR A 433 -18.04 13.88 15.39
C TYR A 433 -17.82 12.83 16.47
N VAL A 434 -18.64 12.84 17.52
CA VAL A 434 -18.60 11.87 18.61
C VAL A 434 -19.51 10.67 18.31
N SER A 435 -20.77 10.93 17.93
CA SER A 435 -21.80 9.89 17.82
C SER A 435 -21.56 8.90 16.67
N TYR A 436 -20.92 9.32 15.58
CA TYR A 436 -20.56 8.43 14.46
C TYR A 436 -19.08 8.03 14.49
N GLY A 437 -18.36 8.32 15.58
CA GLY A 437 -16.95 7.99 15.74
C GLY A 437 -16.03 8.66 14.72
N LEU A 438 -16.41 9.84 14.17
CA LEU A 438 -15.64 10.54 13.13
C LEU A 438 -14.29 11.04 13.66
N TRP A 439 -14.14 11.22 14.98
CA TRP A 439 -12.89 11.57 15.64
C TRP A 439 -11.76 10.58 15.37
N ARG A 440 -12.08 9.34 15.00
CA ARG A 440 -11.11 8.29 14.71
C ARG A 440 -10.26 8.55 13.45
N TRP A 441 -10.60 9.55 12.65
CA TRP A 441 -9.87 9.92 11.45
C TRP A 441 -9.63 11.42 11.39
N LYS A 442 -8.41 11.81 11.08
CA LYS A 442 -8.10 13.20 10.69
C LYS A 442 -8.77 13.50 9.34
N GLU A 443 -8.71 12.54 8.41
CA GLU A 443 -9.44 12.55 7.14
C GLU A 443 -10.36 11.33 7.01
N LEU A 444 -11.65 11.59 6.74
CA LEU A 444 -12.64 10.52 6.63
C LEU A 444 -12.38 9.64 5.40
N PRO A 445 -12.34 8.30 5.55
CA PRO A 445 -12.24 7.40 4.41
C PRO A 445 -13.51 7.47 3.54
N ALA A 446 -13.40 7.06 2.27
CA ALA A 446 -14.47 7.18 1.28
C ALA A 446 -15.84 6.63 1.76
N LYS A 447 -15.86 5.45 2.35
CA LYS A 447 -17.09 4.83 2.90
C LYS A 447 -17.72 5.65 4.03
N MET A 448 -16.92 6.33 4.87
CA MET A 448 -17.46 7.20 5.92
C MET A 448 -17.95 8.53 5.34
N LYS A 449 -17.32 9.04 4.29
CA LYS A 449 -17.81 10.21 3.54
C LYS A 449 -19.18 9.91 2.91
N GLU A 450 -19.33 8.77 2.23
CA GLU A 450 -20.62 8.31 1.69
C GLU A 450 -21.70 8.17 2.78
N LEU A 451 -21.32 7.62 3.94
CA LEU A 451 -22.24 7.50 5.07
C LEU A 451 -22.74 8.88 5.53
N CYS A 452 -21.82 9.82 5.74
CA CYS A 452 -22.16 11.19 6.15
C CYS A 452 -23.02 11.90 5.10
N GLU A 453 -22.76 11.72 3.82
CA GLU A 453 -23.54 12.29 2.72
C GLU A 453 -24.96 11.71 2.68
N ARG A 454 -25.11 10.39 2.86
CA ARG A 454 -26.41 9.70 2.87
C ARG A 454 -27.30 10.17 4.03
N GLU A 455 -26.71 10.36 5.21
CA GLU A 455 -27.43 10.75 6.43
C GLU A 455 -27.61 12.28 6.56
N GLY A 456 -27.18 13.06 5.54
CA GLY A 456 -27.29 14.52 5.57
C GLY A 456 -26.46 15.18 6.66
N VAL A 457 -25.46 14.45 7.21
CA VAL A 457 -24.56 14.98 8.23
C VAL A 457 -23.61 15.93 7.54
N SER A 458 -23.74 17.23 7.82
CA SER A 458 -22.83 18.24 7.29
C SER A 458 -21.42 17.92 7.80
N LYS A 459 -20.49 17.72 6.86
CA LYS A 459 -19.04 17.75 7.14
C LYS A 459 -18.75 18.93 8.04
N MET A 460 -17.74 18.76 8.93
CA MET A 460 -17.04 19.87 9.59
C MET A 460 -17.27 21.16 8.83
N GLN A 461 -17.99 22.13 9.42
CA GLN A 461 -18.26 23.40 8.75
C GLN A 461 -16.95 23.91 8.13
N LYS A 462 -16.99 24.25 6.84
CA LYS A 462 -15.82 24.82 6.17
C LYS A 462 -15.31 25.95 7.03
N VAL A 463 -14.05 25.88 7.44
CA VAL A 463 -13.31 26.96 8.10
C VAL A 463 -13.11 28.10 7.07
N THR A 464 -14.19 28.73 6.64
CA THR A 464 -14.16 29.96 5.84
C THR A 464 -14.42 31.20 6.68
N ASP A 465 -14.98 31.05 7.89
CA ASP A 465 -15.35 32.22 8.70
C ASP A 465 -14.38 32.57 9.85
N VAL A 466 -13.44 31.65 10.18
CA VAL A 466 -12.48 31.93 11.29
C VAL A 466 -11.31 32.80 10.84
N LYS A 467 -11.02 32.93 9.55
CA LYS A 467 -9.97 33.85 9.07
C LYS A 467 -10.34 35.33 9.14
N GLN A 468 -11.63 35.67 9.28
CA GLN A 468 -12.05 37.10 9.41
C GLN A 468 -12.12 37.57 10.85
N GLN A 469 -12.17 36.70 11.86
CA GLN A 469 -12.20 37.12 13.26
C GLN A 469 -10.84 37.23 13.94
N ILE A 470 -9.77 36.64 13.39
CA ILE A 470 -8.41 36.73 13.95
C ILE A 470 -7.66 38.00 13.48
N SER A 471 -8.21 38.81 12.55
CA SER A 471 -7.57 40.02 12.04
C SER A 471 -7.83 41.28 12.86
N ARG A 472 -8.44 41.19 14.06
CA ARG A 472 -8.73 42.35 14.92
C ARG A 472 -8.35 42.15 16.38
N ALA A 473 -7.07 42.00 16.65
CA ALA A 473 -6.49 42.29 17.95
C ALA A 473 -5.07 42.85 17.76
N PRO A 474 -4.76 43.99 18.34
CA PRO A 474 -3.42 44.57 18.21
C PRO A 474 -2.45 43.81 19.11
N MET A 475 -1.45 43.19 18.51
CA MET A 475 -0.26 42.74 19.24
C MET A 475 0.83 43.80 19.13
N GLU A 476 1.12 44.43 20.26
CA GLU A 476 2.32 45.24 20.41
C GLU A 476 3.57 44.37 20.56
N SER A 477 4.58 44.75 19.77
CA SER A 477 6.02 44.56 19.95
C SER A 477 6.58 43.11 20.17
N VAL A 478 6.90 42.44 19.07
CA VAL A 478 8.12 41.66 18.96
C VAL A 478 8.89 42.07 17.70
N LYS A 479 10.17 42.34 17.85
CA LYS A 479 11.08 42.92 16.86
C LYS A 479 10.99 42.20 15.51
N GLN A 480 10.83 42.98 14.46
CA GLN A 480 10.85 42.62 13.06
C GLN A 480 12.12 41.86 12.71
N ILE A 481 11.95 40.55 12.44
CA ILE A 481 12.76 39.84 11.49
C ILE A 481 11.94 39.87 10.20
N THR A 482 12.47 40.56 9.20
CA THR A 482 11.86 40.68 7.87
C THR A 482 11.74 39.29 7.30
N PRO A 483 10.53 38.73 6.96
CA PRO A 483 10.43 37.49 6.23
C PRO A 483 10.94 37.78 4.81
N LEU A 484 11.93 37.02 4.37
CA LEU A 484 12.15 36.81 2.92
C LEU A 484 10.81 36.38 2.32
N ALA A 485 10.41 37.01 1.21
CA ALA A 485 9.21 36.63 0.48
C ALA A 485 9.22 35.14 0.24
N SER A 486 8.18 34.41 0.70
CA SER A 486 8.07 32.97 0.51
C SER A 486 8.11 32.64 -0.98
N SER A 487 9.06 31.80 -1.38
CA SER A 487 9.18 31.28 -2.74
C SER A 487 7.87 30.58 -3.13
N PRO A 488 7.42 30.67 -4.40
CA PRO A 488 6.28 29.89 -4.88
C PRO A 488 6.45 28.36 -4.67
N PHE A 489 7.68 27.89 -4.53
CA PHE A 489 8.03 26.50 -4.25
C PHE A 489 7.78 26.11 -2.78
N ASP A 490 7.93 27.03 -1.82
CA ASP A 490 7.57 26.78 -0.41
C ASP A 490 6.06 26.58 -0.27
N ALA A 491 5.24 27.31 -1.04
CA ALA A 491 3.81 27.12 -1.07
C ALA A 491 3.41 25.79 -1.73
N ALA A 492 4.16 25.36 -2.77
CA ALA A 492 3.92 24.10 -3.47
C ALA A 492 4.08 22.87 -2.57
N ARG A 493 4.95 22.93 -1.54
CA ARG A 493 5.17 21.81 -0.61
C ARG A 493 3.88 21.34 0.06
N GLY A 494 2.92 22.23 0.27
CA GLY A 494 1.59 21.90 0.82
C GLY A 494 0.72 21.03 -0.08
N ASP A 495 1.02 20.95 -1.39
CA ASP A 495 0.32 20.09 -2.34
C ASP A 495 0.76 18.61 -2.26
N PHE A 496 1.77 18.29 -1.42
CA PHE A 496 2.34 16.95 -1.26
C PHE A 496 2.18 16.47 0.18
N PHE A 497 1.19 15.63 0.41
CA PHE A 497 0.80 15.17 1.75
C PHE A 497 1.93 14.56 2.59
N LEU A 498 2.82 13.79 1.97
CA LEU A 498 3.91 13.10 2.68
C LEU A 498 4.97 14.05 3.27
N LEU A 499 5.07 15.28 2.76
CA LEU A 499 6.09 16.25 3.18
C LEU A 499 5.74 16.99 4.47
N SER A 500 4.59 16.72 5.09
CA SER A 500 4.23 17.27 6.41
C SER A 500 5.09 16.74 7.56
N ASP A 501 5.57 15.48 7.43
CA ASP A 501 6.17 14.75 8.54
C ASP A 501 7.57 14.20 8.24
N LEU A 502 8.10 14.38 7.01
CA LEU A 502 9.39 13.82 6.60
C LEU A 502 10.10 14.69 5.54
N ILE A 503 11.39 14.45 5.39
CA ILE A 503 12.23 15.05 4.36
C ILE A 503 12.47 13.99 3.26
N TYR A 504 11.89 14.22 2.05
CA TYR A 504 11.96 13.26 0.96
C TYR A 504 13.01 13.68 -0.08
N LEU A 505 14.13 12.98 -0.13
CA LEU A 505 15.27 13.23 -1.02
C LEU A 505 15.61 11.99 -1.89
N ASP A 506 14.59 11.18 -2.25
CA ASP A 506 14.75 10.05 -3.19
C ASP A 506 13.94 10.22 -4.49
N SER A 507 13.79 11.48 -4.96
CA SER A 507 12.97 11.82 -6.13
C SER A 507 13.49 11.20 -7.44
N ALA A 508 14.79 10.95 -7.58
CA ALA A 508 15.36 10.28 -8.75
C ALA A 508 14.96 8.80 -8.88
N SER A 509 14.46 8.18 -7.80
CA SER A 509 13.85 6.84 -7.84
C SER A 509 12.37 6.93 -8.21
N THR A 510 11.63 7.76 -7.50
CA THR A 510 10.23 8.11 -7.78
C THR A 510 9.93 9.45 -7.12
N SER A 511 9.30 10.39 -7.82
CA SER A 511 8.83 11.64 -7.23
C SER A 511 7.48 11.45 -6.54
N LEU A 512 7.12 12.34 -5.63
CA LEU A 512 5.79 12.39 -5.06
C LEU A 512 4.80 12.95 -6.09
N SER A 513 3.54 12.54 -6.02
CA SER A 513 2.48 13.09 -6.85
C SER A 513 1.68 14.14 -6.06
N PRO A 514 1.44 15.35 -6.60
CA PRO A 514 0.61 16.34 -5.95
C PRO A 514 -0.86 15.94 -5.95
N GLU A 515 -1.65 16.46 -5.02
CA GLU A 515 -3.09 16.18 -4.89
C GLU A 515 -3.87 16.37 -6.19
N SER A 516 -3.51 17.33 -7.04
CA SER A 516 -4.17 17.56 -8.33
C SER A 516 -4.02 16.39 -9.32
N VAL A 517 -2.90 15.66 -9.28
CA VAL A 517 -2.66 14.46 -10.09
C VAL A 517 -3.52 13.30 -9.59
N ILE A 518 -3.55 13.11 -8.27
CA ILE A 518 -4.36 12.08 -7.62
C ILE A 518 -5.84 12.33 -7.90
N ALA A 519 -6.30 13.59 -7.78
CA ALA A 519 -7.67 13.99 -8.06
C ALA A 519 -8.08 13.72 -9.52
N ALA A 520 -7.22 13.98 -10.50
CA ALA A 520 -7.49 13.71 -11.91
C ALA A 520 -7.68 12.21 -12.20
N MET A 521 -6.91 11.35 -11.55
CA MET A 521 -7.07 9.89 -11.65
C MET A 521 -8.38 9.42 -11.01
N ILE A 522 -8.73 9.95 -9.84
CA ILE A 522 -9.99 9.66 -9.14
C ILE A 522 -11.18 10.14 -9.96
N GLU A 523 -11.09 11.32 -10.61
CA GLU A 523 -12.14 11.85 -11.49
C GLU A 523 -12.47 10.86 -12.62
N TYR A 524 -11.44 10.29 -13.28
CA TYR A 524 -11.65 9.26 -14.31
C TYR A 524 -12.37 8.04 -13.72
N GLU A 525 -11.88 7.48 -12.62
CA GLU A 525 -12.44 6.26 -12.02
C GLU A 525 -13.90 6.42 -11.58
N HIS A 526 -14.29 7.61 -11.09
CA HIS A 526 -15.62 7.85 -10.53
C HIS A 526 -16.65 8.31 -11.55
N PHE A 527 -16.27 9.14 -12.54
CA PHE A 527 -17.25 9.85 -13.34
C PHE A 527 -17.32 9.43 -14.81
N TYR A 528 -16.22 8.93 -15.40
CA TYR A 528 -16.21 8.57 -16.81
C TYR A 528 -15.33 7.35 -17.15
N ARG A 529 -15.16 6.44 -16.19
CA ARG A 529 -14.42 5.20 -16.44
C ARG A 529 -15.05 4.39 -17.58
N ALA A 530 -14.32 4.32 -18.68
CA ALA A 530 -14.69 3.56 -19.87
C ALA A 530 -13.43 3.24 -20.68
N ASN A 531 -13.51 2.28 -21.60
CA ASN A 531 -12.43 2.02 -22.55
C ASN A 531 -12.31 3.16 -23.56
N VAL A 532 -11.09 3.41 -24.07
CA VAL A 532 -10.78 4.40 -25.10
C VAL A 532 -10.88 3.81 -26.50
N GLY A 533 -10.98 4.66 -27.52
CA GLY A 533 -10.97 4.28 -28.94
C GLY A 533 -12.38 4.11 -29.53
N ARG A 534 -12.78 2.91 -29.94
CA ARG A 534 -13.96 2.64 -30.78
C ARG A 534 -15.32 2.72 -30.10
N GLY A 535 -15.40 3.07 -28.81
CA GLY A 535 -16.68 3.15 -28.11
C GLY A 535 -17.50 4.37 -28.51
N VAL A 536 -18.81 4.15 -28.83
CA VAL A 536 -19.72 5.22 -29.27
C VAL A 536 -20.52 5.84 -28.14
N HIS A 537 -20.55 5.24 -26.95
CA HIS A 537 -21.30 5.78 -25.82
C HIS A 537 -20.56 6.93 -25.12
N ARG A 538 -21.30 7.82 -24.50
CA ARG A 538 -20.82 9.08 -23.92
C ARG A 538 -19.55 8.93 -23.05
N LEU A 539 -19.49 7.95 -22.14
CA LEU A 539 -18.35 7.79 -21.24
C LEU A 539 -17.06 7.40 -22.01
N SER A 540 -17.17 6.52 -23.04
CA SER A 540 -16.06 6.15 -23.89
C SER A 540 -15.52 7.35 -24.70
N GLN A 541 -16.41 8.21 -25.18
CA GLN A 541 -16.01 9.43 -25.90
C GLN A 541 -15.25 10.39 -24.97
N ILE A 542 -15.75 10.61 -23.74
CA ILE A 542 -15.05 11.46 -22.75
C ILE A 542 -13.69 10.87 -22.40
N ALA A 543 -13.61 9.56 -22.10
CA ALA A 543 -12.36 8.89 -21.76
C ALA A 543 -11.35 8.97 -22.92
N THR A 544 -11.80 8.74 -24.17
CA THR A 544 -10.95 8.84 -25.36
C THR A 544 -10.42 10.26 -25.53
N GLN A 545 -11.25 11.27 -25.40
CA GLN A 545 -10.85 12.68 -25.52
C GLN A 545 -9.83 13.08 -24.45
N ARG A 546 -10.06 12.71 -23.16
CA ARG A 546 -9.15 13.01 -22.05
C ARG A 546 -7.81 12.30 -22.21
N TYR A 547 -7.80 11.05 -22.65
CA TYR A 547 -6.59 10.27 -22.89
C TYR A 547 -5.78 10.83 -24.06
N TRP A 548 -6.45 11.18 -25.17
CA TRP A 548 -5.83 11.84 -26.32
C TRP A 548 -5.23 13.21 -25.94
N HIS A 549 -5.96 14.04 -25.17
CA HIS A 549 -5.41 15.30 -24.65
C HIS A 549 -4.15 15.10 -23.80
N ALA A 550 -4.03 13.98 -23.08
CA ALA A 550 -2.81 13.67 -22.32
C ALA A 550 -1.62 13.43 -23.27
N HIS A 551 -1.80 12.75 -24.40
CA HIS A 551 -0.75 12.61 -25.45
C HIS A 551 -0.34 13.98 -26.01
N GLU A 552 -1.30 14.84 -26.31
CA GLU A 552 -1.02 16.19 -26.80
C GLU A 552 -0.23 17.02 -25.78
N LYS A 553 -0.62 16.98 -24.51
CA LYS A 553 0.09 17.69 -23.45
C LYS A 553 1.54 17.23 -23.32
N VAL A 554 1.77 15.91 -23.39
CA VAL A 554 3.12 15.33 -23.38
C VAL A 554 3.91 15.84 -24.58
N ALA A 555 3.37 15.70 -25.79
CA ALA A 555 4.01 16.17 -27.01
C ALA A 555 4.37 17.66 -26.96
N GLN A 556 3.47 18.49 -26.43
CA GLN A 556 3.72 19.93 -26.27
C GLN A 556 4.79 20.23 -25.20
N PHE A 557 4.80 19.46 -24.10
CA PHE A 557 5.69 19.68 -22.99
C PHE A 557 7.16 19.43 -23.32
N ILE A 558 7.43 18.43 -24.17
CA ILE A 558 8.78 18.08 -24.61
C ILE A 558 9.14 18.70 -25.98
N GLY A 559 8.36 19.65 -26.53
CA GLY A 559 8.59 20.20 -27.86
C GLY A 559 8.36 19.20 -29.00
N GLY A 560 7.72 18.05 -28.76
CA GLY A 560 7.62 16.89 -29.65
C GLY A 560 6.41 16.86 -30.58
N LYS A 561 5.81 18.01 -30.96
CA LYS A 561 4.63 18.06 -31.84
C LYS A 561 4.82 17.41 -33.19
N LYS A 562 6.06 17.42 -33.74
CA LYS A 562 6.43 16.74 -34.98
C LYS A 562 6.99 15.36 -34.62
N GLY A 563 6.14 14.39 -34.46
CA GLY A 563 6.48 13.03 -34.08
C GLY A 563 5.32 12.28 -33.47
N THR A 564 5.57 11.02 -33.10
CA THR A 564 4.58 10.13 -32.47
C THR A 564 4.89 9.98 -30.99
N THR A 565 3.95 10.37 -30.12
CA THR A 565 4.02 10.17 -28.67
C THR A 565 3.27 8.91 -28.30
N VAL A 566 3.96 7.94 -27.70
CA VAL A 566 3.44 6.63 -27.30
C VAL A 566 3.51 6.51 -25.79
N PHE A 567 2.44 6.09 -25.14
CA PHE A 567 2.46 5.78 -23.72
C PHE A 567 2.94 4.34 -23.49
N THR A 568 3.82 4.20 -22.51
CA THR A 568 4.43 2.93 -22.08
C THR A 568 4.28 2.80 -20.57
N LYS A 569 4.66 1.65 -19.99
CA LYS A 569 4.67 1.49 -18.54
C LYS A 569 5.72 2.34 -17.83
N ASN A 570 6.85 2.56 -18.47
CA ASN A 570 8.00 3.31 -17.98
C ASN A 570 9.05 3.46 -19.10
N CYS A 571 10.12 4.19 -18.81
CA CYS A 571 11.26 4.36 -19.72
C CYS A 571 11.90 3.01 -20.15
N THR A 572 11.94 2.01 -19.27
CA THR A 572 12.48 0.67 -19.59
C THR A 572 11.73 0.00 -20.75
N GLU A 573 10.39 0.05 -20.74
CA GLU A 573 9.57 -0.49 -21.84
C GLU A 573 9.77 0.33 -23.12
N ALA A 574 9.86 1.65 -23.02
CA ALA A 574 10.11 2.55 -24.13
C ALA A 574 11.43 2.19 -24.84
N ILE A 575 12.52 2.08 -24.11
CA ILE A 575 13.84 1.70 -24.65
C ILE A 575 13.83 0.28 -25.22
N THR A 576 13.18 -0.66 -24.53
CA THR A 576 13.06 -2.05 -25.00
C THR A 576 12.25 -2.13 -26.31
N THR A 577 11.25 -1.27 -26.48
CA THR A 577 10.48 -1.16 -27.74
C THR A 577 11.38 -0.75 -28.90
N VAL A 578 12.27 0.22 -28.68
CA VAL A 578 13.26 0.64 -29.71
C VAL A 578 14.26 -0.49 -29.95
N ALA A 579 14.83 -1.09 -28.92
CA ALA A 579 15.84 -2.14 -29.05
C ALA A 579 15.36 -3.38 -29.82
N ARG A 580 14.09 -3.75 -29.63
CA ARG A 580 13.50 -4.90 -30.32
C ARG A 580 12.89 -4.53 -31.69
N GLY A 581 12.47 -3.26 -31.80
CA GLY A 581 11.80 -2.76 -33.00
C GLY A 581 12.73 -2.41 -34.17
N LEU A 582 14.04 -2.15 -33.94
CA LEU A 582 15.01 -1.74 -34.95
C LEU A 582 15.58 -2.89 -35.78
N ASN A 583 15.27 -4.15 -35.48
CA ASN A 583 15.80 -5.32 -36.23
C ASN A 583 17.33 -5.37 -36.37
N LEU A 584 18.07 -4.95 -35.38
CA LEU A 584 19.54 -5.00 -35.36
C LEU A 584 20.05 -6.45 -35.23
N GLY A 585 21.17 -6.73 -35.88
CA GLY A 585 21.75 -8.08 -35.97
C GLY A 585 23.25 -8.10 -36.10
N GLN A 586 23.77 -9.23 -36.62
CA GLN A 586 25.21 -9.47 -36.71
C GLN A 586 25.96 -8.40 -37.48
N GLY A 587 27.00 -7.83 -36.88
CA GLY A 587 27.86 -6.81 -37.45
C GLY A 587 27.39 -5.37 -37.18
N ASP A 588 26.15 -5.16 -36.74
CA ASP A 588 25.71 -3.82 -36.31
C ASP A 588 26.39 -3.40 -35.01
N HIS A 589 26.62 -2.11 -34.87
CA HIS A 589 27.31 -1.51 -33.74
C HIS A 589 26.38 -0.51 -33.02
N ILE A 590 26.34 -0.57 -31.70
CA ILE A 590 25.66 0.35 -30.82
C ILE A 590 26.66 0.97 -29.86
N ILE A 591 26.56 2.28 -29.65
CA ILE A 591 27.34 3.01 -28.64
C ILE A 591 26.43 3.43 -27.50
N THR A 592 26.90 3.22 -26.29
CA THR A 592 26.25 3.70 -25.05
C THR A 592 27.32 4.22 -24.08
N THR A 593 26.99 4.61 -22.85
CA THR A 593 27.95 5.24 -21.93
C THR A 593 27.99 4.59 -20.56
N LEU A 594 29.00 4.91 -19.74
CA LEU A 594 29.09 4.51 -18.32
C LEU A 594 28.04 5.18 -17.43
N PHE A 595 27.34 6.21 -17.93
CA PHE A 595 26.31 6.92 -17.15
C PHE A 595 24.97 6.21 -17.11
N GLU A 596 24.80 5.10 -17.88
CA GLU A 596 23.50 4.54 -18.15
C GLU A 596 22.89 3.77 -16.98
N HIS A 597 21.63 4.06 -16.72
CA HIS A 597 20.79 3.18 -15.94
C HIS A 597 20.67 1.82 -16.62
N HIS A 598 20.54 0.74 -15.86
CA HIS A 598 20.35 -0.63 -16.40
C HIS A 598 19.27 -0.71 -17.49
N SER A 599 18.24 0.14 -17.44
CA SER A 599 17.18 0.23 -18.46
C SER A 599 17.70 0.64 -19.83
N ASN A 600 18.75 1.45 -19.89
CA ASN A 600 19.38 1.91 -21.12
C ASN A 600 20.71 1.19 -21.43
N LEU A 601 20.99 0.12 -20.76
CA LEU A 601 22.16 -0.74 -20.99
C LEU A 601 21.76 -2.18 -21.34
N LEU A 602 20.92 -2.82 -20.51
CA LEU A 602 20.59 -4.24 -20.64
C LEU A 602 19.87 -4.59 -21.96
N PRO A 603 18.94 -3.77 -22.50
CA PRO A 603 18.32 -4.08 -23.79
C PRO A 603 19.34 -4.18 -24.94
N TRP A 604 20.39 -3.37 -24.90
CA TRP A 604 21.48 -3.38 -25.88
C TRP A 604 22.39 -4.58 -25.68
N LYS A 605 22.80 -4.85 -24.44
CA LYS A 605 23.58 -6.04 -24.07
C LYS A 605 22.90 -7.36 -24.48
N GLU A 606 21.56 -7.42 -24.45
CA GLU A 606 20.81 -8.59 -24.90
C GLU A 606 20.97 -8.83 -26.42
N LEU A 607 21.17 -7.76 -27.21
CA LEU A 607 21.41 -7.85 -28.66
C LEU A 607 22.80 -8.41 -29.02
N GLU A 608 23.76 -8.41 -28.07
CA GLU A 608 25.05 -9.08 -28.27
C GLU A 608 24.88 -10.57 -28.58
N LYS A 609 23.84 -11.21 -28.05
CA LYS A 609 23.47 -12.61 -28.38
C LYS A 609 23.09 -12.80 -29.86
N LYS A 610 22.75 -11.72 -30.57
CA LYS A 610 22.46 -11.69 -32.00
C LYS A 610 23.66 -11.22 -32.87
N GLY A 611 24.83 -11.03 -32.23
CA GLY A 611 26.04 -10.58 -32.92
C GLY A 611 26.16 -9.05 -33.09
N VAL A 612 25.35 -8.27 -32.39
CA VAL A 612 25.51 -6.80 -32.32
C VAL A 612 26.69 -6.47 -31.40
N LYS A 613 27.57 -5.56 -31.82
CA LYS A 613 28.63 -5.02 -30.95
C LYS A 613 28.07 -3.88 -30.08
N VAL A 614 28.28 -3.93 -28.77
CA VAL A 614 27.89 -2.84 -27.85
C VAL A 614 29.14 -2.25 -27.22
N GLU A 615 29.42 -0.97 -27.52
CA GLU A 615 30.57 -0.24 -26.99
C GLU A 615 30.13 0.77 -25.93
N ILE A 616 30.82 0.78 -24.77
CA ILE A 616 30.50 1.65 -23.64
C ILE A 616 31.57 2.72 -23.54
N ILE A 617 31.18 3.98 -23.72
CA ILE A 617 32.11 5.13 -23.68
C ILE A 617 32.36 5.49 -22.20
N PRO A 618 33.63 5.70 -21.79
CA PRO A 618 33.98 6.08 -20.43
C PRO A 618 33.57 7.50 -20.09
N MET A 619 33.61 7.81 -18.80
CA MET A 619 33.53 9.18 -18.29
C MET A 619 34.93 9.73 -18.01
N THR A 620 35.03 11.06 -17.99
CA THR A 620 36.22 11.79 -17.55
C THR A 620 36.34 11.76 -16.03
N SER A 621 37.50 12.17 -15.48
CA SER A 621 37.70 12.37 -14.04
C SER A 621 36.74 13.42 -13.42
N GLU A 622 36.18 14.29 -14.22
CA GLU A 622 35.20 15.32 -13.83
C GLU A 622 33.73 14.83 -13.92
N PHE A 623 33.49 13.52 -14.03
CA PHE A 623 32.16 12.93 -14.19
C PHE A 623 31.38 13.48 -15.39
N LEU A 624 32.09 13.84 -16.48
CA LEU A 624 31.53 14.26 -17.75
C LEU A 624 31.79 13.20 -18.83
N LEU A 625 30.99 13.21 -19.90
CA LEU A 625 31.17 12.31 -21.04
C LEU A 625 32.47 12.65 -21.79
N ASP A 626 33.28 11.65 -22.10
CA ASP A 626 34.42 11.77 -22.98
C ASP A 626 33.93 11.84 -24.47
N MET A 627 33.73 13.08 -24.92
CA MET A 627 33.23 13.34 -26.29
C MET A 627 34.22 12.94 -27.38
N ASP A 628 35.53 12.99 -27.11
CA ASP A 628 36.56 12.56 -28.07
C ASP A 628 36.58 11.02 -28.18
N ALA A 629 36.41 10.29 -27.07
CA ALA A 629 36.24 8.85 -27.11
C ALA A 629 34.96 8.46 -27.87
N LEU A 630 33.84 9.15 -27.64
CA LEU A 630 32.58 8.93 -28.34
C LEU A 630 32.77 9.14 -29.88
N SER A 631 33.38 10.22 -30.26
CA SER A 631 33.63 10.52 -31.70
C SER A 631 34.52 9.46 -32.36
N ARG A 632 35.59 9.00 -31.69
CA ARG A 632 36.46 7.93 -32.20
C ARG A 632 35.76 6.57 -32.29
N ALA A 633 34.78 6.30 -31.48
CA ALA A 633 34.02 5.04 -31.47
C ALA A 633 33.03 4.95 -32.65
N CYS A 634 32.63 6.07 -33.24
CA CYS A 634 31.72 6.09 -34.39
C CYS A 634 32.38 5.45 -35.61
N THR A 635 31.72 4.44 -36.19
CA THR A 635 32.15 3.72 -37.41
C THR A 635 31.02 3.65 -38.42
N LYS A 636 31.31 3.18 -39.64
CA LYS A 636 30.27 2.91 -40.66
C LYS A 636 29.23 1.85 -40.24
N ASP A 637 29.60 0.99 -39.31
CA ASP A 637 28.73 -0.08 -38.80
C ASP A 637 27.88 0.39 -37.59
N THR A 638 28.14 1.59 -37.06
CA THR A 638 27.37 2.18 -35.98
C THR A 638 25.97 2.54 -36.43
N LYS A 639 24.93 1.93 -35.83
CA LYS A 639 23.51 2.10 -36.18
C LYS A 639 22.77 2.96 -35.17
N LEU A 640 23.23 2.98 -33.93
CA LEU A 640 22.54 3.67 -32.83
C LEU A 640 23.55 4.17 -31.80
N ILE A 641 23.35 5.41 -31.37
CA ILE A 641 23.89 5.92 -30.10
C ILE A 641 22.73 6.06 -29.13
N SER A 642 22.85 5.47 -27.91
CA SER A 642 21.83 5.54 -26.86
C SER A 642 22.46 6.03 -25.57
N VAL A 643 22.02 7.23 -25.11
CA VAL A 643 22.58 7.86 -23.91
C VAL A 643 21.49 8.43 -23.00
N CYS A 644 21.76 8.53 -21.70
CA CYS A 644 20.94 9.34 -20.81
C CYS A 644 21.24 10.83 -21.04
N HIS A 645 20.21 11.67 -20.90
CA HIS A 645 20.41 13.13 -20.93
C HIS A 645 21.02 13.62 -19.62
N VAL A 646 20.59 13.00 -18.50
CA VAL A 646 21.09 13.30 -17.16
C VAL A 646 21.39 11.99 -16.44
N SER A 647 22.58 11.90 -15.83
CA SER A 647 22.96 10.74 -15.02
C SER A 647 22.11 10.63 -13.77
N ASN A 648 21.56 9.45 -13.53
CA ASN A 648 20.82 9.16 -12.28
C ASN A 648 21.71 8.91 -11.06
N VAL A 649 23.03 8.97 -11.24
CA VAL A 649 24.04 8.80 -10.17
C VAL A 649 24.77 10.12 -9.91
N PHE A 650 25.37 10.68 -10.96
CA PHE A 650 26.27 11.84 -10.85
C PHE A 650 25.58 13.17 -11.06
N GLY A 651 24.29 13.17 -11.49
CA GLY A 651 23.59 14.40 -11.85
C GLY A 651 24.16 15.14 -13.07
N SER A 652 25.18 14.60 -13.70
CA SER A 652 25.84 15.19 -14.88
C SER A 652 24.87 15.31 -16.05
N ILE A 653 24.88 16.46 -16.71
CA ILE A 653 24.10 16.73 -17.93
C ILE A 653 24.99 16.39 -19.14
N LEU A 654 24.59 15.41 -19.94
CA LEU A 654 25.29 15.03 -21.14
C LEU A 654 24.96 16.00 -22.30
N PRO A 655 25.93 16.33 -23.16
CA PRO A 655 25.77 17.32 -24.23
C PRO A 655 25.02 16.74 -25.44
N VAL A 656 23.72 16.43 -25.25
CA VAL A 656 22.88 15.68 -26.21
C VAL A 656 22.76 16.37 -27.58
N GLU A 657 22.79 17.71 -27.66
CA GLU A 657 22.78 18.44 -28.93
C GLU A 657 24.07 18.23 -29.72
N LYS A 658 25.23 18.15 -29.04
CA LYS A 658 26.52 17.84 -29.69
C LYS A 658 26.55 16.38 -30.18
N ILE A 659 26.00 15.45 -29.35
CA ILE A 659 25.88 14.04 -29.74
C ILE A 659 24.95 13.91 -30.96
N ALA A 660 23.83 14.61 -31.00
CA ALA A 660 22.92 14.62 -32.13
C ALA A 660 23.56 15.18 -33.41
N ALA A 661 24.43 16.19 -33.27
CA ALA A 661 25.19 16.70 -34.42
C ALA A 661 26.12 15.62 -34.98
N LEU A 662 26.86 14.92 -34.14
CA LEU A 662 27.73 13.80 -34.52
C LEU A 662 26.90 12.65 -35.16
N CYS A 663 25.74 12.32 -34.60
CA CYS A 663 24.86 11.30 -35.17
C CYS A 663 24.39 11.65 -36.60
N ARG A 664 24.03 12.91 -36.83
CA ARG A 664 23.62 13.38 -38.15
C ARG A 664 24.76 13.31 -39.16
N GLU A 665 25.98 13.67 -38.74
CA GLU A 665 27.17 13.63 -39.60
C GLU A 665 27.47 12.19 -40.10
N HIS A 666 27.26 11.21 -39.22
CA HIS A 666 27.53 9.79 -39.48
C HIS A 666 26.29 8.99 -39.91
N ASN A 667 25.11 9.62 -40.04
CA ASN A 667 23.84 8.96 -40.33
C ASN A 667 23.51 7.85 -39.34
N ILE A 668 23.69 8.11 -38.04
CA ILE A 668 23.46 7.22 -36.93
C ILE A 668 22.15 7.62 -36.23
N LEU A 669 21.29 6.65 -35.87
CA LEU A 669 20.11 6.90 -35.09
C LEU A 669 20.49 7.31 -33.65
N PHE A 670 19.67 8.18 -33.02
CA PHE A 670 19.94 8.71 -31.69
C PHE A 670 18.77 8.54 -30.76
N LEU A 671 18.98 7.80 -29.65
CA LEU A 671 18.06 7.65 -28.57
C LEU A 671 18.55 8.38 -27.33
N VAL A 672 17.66 9.15 -26.72
CA VAL A 672 17.91 9.87 -25.46
C VAL A 672 16.98 9.36 -24.35
N ASP A 673 17.57 8.85 -23.28
CA ASP A 673 16.86 8.57 -22.01
C ASP A 673 16.74 9.87 -21.20
N GLY A 674 15.54 10.44 -21.22
CA GLY A 674 15.18 11.68 -20.55
C GLY A 674 14.60 11.46 -19.14
N ALA A 675 14.71 10.28 -18.54
CA ALA A 675 14.08 9.94 -17.25
C ALA A 675 14.48 10.87 -16.10
N GLN A 676 15.68 11.43 -16.13
CA GLN A 676 16.18 12.39 -15.15
C GLN A 676 16.30 13.84 -15.71
N SER A 677 15.99 14.09 -16.97
CA SER A 677 15.99 15.45 -17.51
C SER A 677 14.60 16.07 -17.52
N VAL A 678 13.57 15.33 -17.97
CA VAL A 678 12.18 15.82 -18.07
C VAL A 678 11.62 16.38 -16.76
N PRO A 679 11.89 15.79 -15.57
CA PRO A 679 11.43 16.36 -14.30
C PRO A 679 12.17 17.64 -13.88
N HIS A 680 13.39 17.91 -14.38
CA HIS A 680 14.31 18.89 -13.82
C HIS A 680 14.78 19.99 -14.79
N LEU A 681 14.67 19.75 -16.10
CA LEU A 681 15.15 20.66 -17.14
C LEU A 681 14.04 20.99 -18.14
N PRO A 682 14.08 22.19 -18.75
CA PRO A 682 13.35 22.41 -19.98
C PRO A 682 13.89 21.48 -21.09
N VAL A 683 12.99 20.75 -21.73
CA VAL A 683 13.33 19.78 -22.78
C VAL A 683 12.60 20.16 -24.07
N ASP A 684 13.35 20.27 -25.17
CA ASP A 684 12.81 20.35 -26.53
C ASP A 684 13.48 19.31 -27.40
N VAL A 685 12.76 18.25 -27.77
CA VAL A 685 13.28 17.12 -28.55
C VAL A 685 13.60 17.52 -29.99
N GLN A 686 13.00 18.61 -30.51
CA GLN A 686 13.33 19.16 -31.84
C GLN A 686 14.69 19.87 -31.80
N GLN A 687 14.96 20.64 -30.75
CA GLN A 687 16.24 21.29 -30.52
C GLN A 687 17.34 20.28 -30.26
N ILE A 688 17.08 19.27 -29.43
CA ILE A 688 18.02 18.15 -29.20
C ILE A 688 18.35 17.45 -30.52
N GLY A 689 17.32 17.20 -31.36
CA GLY A 689 17.50 16.56 -32.64
C GLY A 689 17.69 15.03 -32.59
N CYS A 690 17.13 14.35 -31.55
CA CYS A 690 17.13 12.90 -31.44
C CYS A 690 16.04 12.25 -32.31
N ASP A 691 16.19 10.95 -32.56
CA ASP A 691 15.19 10.13 -33.26
C ASP A 691 14.18 9.50 -32.28
N PHE A 692 14.65 9.16 -31.09
CA PHE A 692 13.86 8.59 -30.01
C PHE A 692 14.14 9.33 -28.70
N PHE A 693 13.09 9.59 -27.95
CA PHE A 693 13.18 10.19 -26.61
C PHE A 693 12.28 9.43 -25.64
N CYS A 694 12.82 9.03 -24.48
CA CYS A 694 12.12 8.19 -23.53
C CYS A 694 12.13 8.81 -22.13
N PHE A 695 11.04 8.66 -21.35
CA PHE A 695 11.04 9.02 -19.93
C PHE A 695 9.98 8.26 -19.12
N SER A 696 10.01 8.39 -17.79
CA SER A 696 9.05 7.77 -16.87
C SER A 696 8.21 8.82 -16.16
N GLY A 697 6.89 8.66 -16.16
CA GLY A 697 5.97 9.61 -15.53
C GLY A 697 6.13 9.71 -14.01
N HIS A 698 6.42 8.60 -13.32
CA HIS A 698 6.58 8.56 -11.86
C HIS A 698 7.80 9.34 -11.32
N LYS A 699 8.66 9.88 -12.18
CA LYS A 699 9.79 10.74 -11.78
C LYS A 699 9.50 12.22 -11.96
N MET A 700 8.42 12.56 -12.71
CA MET A 700 7.99 13.91 -12.99
C MET A 700 6.61 14.21 -12.39
N LEU A 701 6.38 13.84 -11.14
CA LEU A 701 5.15 14.02 -10.37
C LEU A 701 3.95 13.19 -10.86
N GLY A 702 4.13 12.39 -11.90
CA GLY A 702 3.09 11.57 -12.50
C GLY A 702 2.92 10.21 -11.81
N PRO A 703 1.88 9.44 -12.20
CA PRO A 703 1.61 8.13 -11.62
C PRO A 703 2.65 7.09 -12.00
N THR A 704 2.81 6.07 -11.14
CA THR A 704 3.52 4.83 -11.48
C THR A 704 2.82 4.09 -12.62
N GLY A 705 3.55 3.26 -13.37
CA GLY A 705 3.00 2.53 -14.52
C GLY A 705 2.69 3.45 -15.72
N THR A 706 3.35 4.61 -15.80
CA THR A 706 3.32 5.52 -16.94
C THR A 706 4.73 5.87 -17.39
N GLY A 707 4.93 5.89 -18.69
CA GLY A 707 6.15 6.32 -19.35
C GLY A 707 5.82 6.77 -20.78
N VAL A 708 6.81 7.28 -21.47
CA VAL A 708 6.65 7.81 -22.81
C VAL A 708 7.80 7.35 -23.70
N LEU A 709 7.47 6.97 -24.92
CA LEU A 709 8.36 6.89 -26.07
C LEU A 709 7.90 7.94 -27.08
N TRP A 710 8.76 8.89 -27.38
CA TRP A 710 8.56 9.80 -28.51
C TRP A 710 9.43 9.36 -29.67
N ILE A 711 8.84 9.32 -30.88
CA ILE A 711 9.49 8.90 -32.13
C ILE A 711 9.42 10.09 -33.11
N ARG A 712 10.55 10.56 -33.60
CA ARG A 712 10.64 11.66 -34.57
C ARG A 712 9.93 11.30 -35.88
N GLU A 713 9.24 12.25 -36.48
CA GLU A 713 8.65 12.11 -37.79
C GLU A 713 9.74 11.81 -38.84
N GLY A 714 9.49 10.82 -39.71
CA GLY A 714 10.45 10.36 -40.71
C GLY A 714 11.47 9.32 -40.26
N THR A 715 11.49 8.98 -38.93
CA THR A 715 12.28 7.85 -38.43
C THR A 715 11.68 6.53 -38.95
N PRO A 716 12.51 5.53 -39.36
CA PRO A 716 11.99 4.22 -39.75
C PRO A 716 11.03 3.62 -38.73
N PRO A 717 9.88 3.07 -39.14
CA PRO A 717 8.89 2.54 -38.22
C PRO A 717 9.46 1.34 -37.45
N LEU A 718 9.27 1.35 -36.16
CA LEU A 718 9.65 0.23 -35.28
C LEU A 718 8.67 -0.94 -35.44
N ASN A 719 9.17 -2.15 -35.32
CA ASN A 719 8.29 -3.28 -35.02
C ASN A 719 7.74 -3.12 -33.60
N PRO A 720 6.41 -3.16 -33.38
CA PRO A 720 5.87 -3.02 -32.06
C PRO A 720 6.25 -4.18 -31.14
N LEU A 721 6.47 -3.90 -29.88
CA LEU A 721 6.81 -4.90 -28.86
C LEU A 721 5.66 -5.89 -28.64
N MET A 722 4.42 -5.42 -28.73
CA MET A 722 3.20 -6.21 -28.61
C MET A 722 2.27 -5.91 -29.78
N ILE A 723 1.58 -6.94 -30.26
CA ILE A 723 0.56 -6.84 -31.32
C ILE A 723 -0.75 -7.41 -30.78
N GLY A 724 -1.87 -6.71 -30.98
CA GLY A 724 -3.15 -7.17 -30.50
C GLY A 724 -4.28 -6.18 -30.73
N GLY A 725 -5.33 -6.26 -29.90
CA GLY A 725 -6.45 -5.31 -29.99
C GLY A 725 -5.97 -3.86 -29.89
N GLY A 726 -6.52 -2.99 -30.72
CA GLY A 726 -6.16 -1.57 -30.81
C GLY A 726 -5.07 -1.24 -31.84
N THR A 727 -4.16 -2.16 -32.16
CA THR A 727 -2.99 -1.88 -33.02
C THR A 727 -3.25 -2.10 -34.51
N VAL A 728 -4.39 -2.71 -34.86
CA VAL A 728 -4.69 -3.21 -36.20
C VAL A 728 -5.60 -2.25 -36.97
N GLU A 729 -5.20 -1.87 -38.19
CA GLU A 729 -6.02 -1.13 -39.15
C GLU A 729 -6.95 -2.09 -39.89
N HIS A 730 -6.38 -3.19 -40.46
CA HIS A 730 -7.14 -4.23 -41.14
C HIS A 730 -6.64 -5.62 -40.77
N LEU A 731 -7.57 -6.58 -40.63
CA LEU A 731 -7.27 -8.00 -40.40
C LEU A 731 -8.19 -8.86 -41.26
N SER A 732 -7.64 -9.78 -42.05
CA SER A 732 -8.35 -10.80 -42.83
C SER A 732 -7.73 -12.17 -42.59
N HIS A 733 -8.22 -13.18 -43.28
CA HIS A 733 -7.61 -14.52 -43.30
C HIS A 733 -6.25 -14.55 -44.05
N GLU A 734 -5.97 -13.58 -44.91
CA GLU A 734 -4.74 -13.51 -45.70
C GLU A 734 -3.62 -12.74 -44.98
N GLY A 735 -3.94 -11.92 -43.98
CA GLY A 735 -2.94 -11.13 -43.26
C GLY A 735 -3.55 -9.94 -42.53
N TYR A 736 -2.66 -9.08 -42.00
CA TYR A 736 -3.04 -7.87 -41.27
C TYR A 736 -2.15 -6.66 -41.62
N THR A 737 -2.71 -5.45 -41.43
CA THR A 737 -1.97 -4.19 -41.43
C THR A 737 -2.09 -3.51 -40.08
N LEU A 738 -1.00 -2.88 -39.65
CA LEU A 738 -0.98 -2.14 -38.37
C LEU A 738 -1.28 -0.65 -38.63
N LEU A 739 -1.87 0.01 -37.66
CA LEU A 739 -2.04 1.46 -37.66
C LEU A 739 -0.70 2.19 -37.79
N SER A 740 -0.73 3.42 -38.30
CA SER A 740 0.45 4.25 -38.53
C SER A 740 0.71 5.31 -37.46
N ASN A 741 -0.23 5.44 -36.48
CA ASN A 741 -0.17 6.40 -35.37
C ASN A 741 0.34 5.73 -34.08
N TYR A 742 0.21 6.40 -32.92
CA TYR A 742 0.66 5.88 -31.61
C TYR A 742 -0.02 4.57 -31.23
N GLU A 743 -1.27 4.33 -31.64
CA GLU A 743 -2.02 3.10 -31.35
C GLU A 743 -1.32 1.84 -31.88
N ARG A 744 -0.46 1.95 -32.90
CA ARG A 744 0.42 0.86 -33.36
C ARG A 744 1.24 0.24 -32.22
N TYR A 745 1.60 1.04 -31.24
CA TYR A 745 2.51 0.67 -30.15
C TYR A 745 1.81 0.47 -28.81
N GLU A 746 0.53 0.83 -28.68
CA GLU A 746 -0.28 0.73 -27.46
C GLU A 746 -1.29 -0.42 -27.57
N ALA A 747 -0.80 -1.67 -27.55
CA ALA A 747 -1.63 -2.85 -27.70
C ALA A 747 -2.51 -3.11 -26.45
N GLY A 748 -3.80 -3.40 -26.70
CA GLY A 748 -4.78 -3.70 -25.66
C GLY A 748 -5.39 -2.43 -25.04
N THR A 749 -6.11 -2.58 -23.93
CA THR A 749 -6.60 -1.43 -23.16
C THR A 749 -5.44 -0.79 -22.39
N PRO A 750 -5.10 0.49 -22.65
CA PRO A 750 -3.97 1.14 -22.00
C PRO A 750 -4.25 1.53 -20.56
N ASN A 751 -3.23 2.03 -19.84
CA ASN A 751 -3.38 2.65 -18.53
C ASN A 751 -4.02 4.05 -18.64
N ILE A 752 -5.34 4.09 -18.84
CA ILE A 752 -6.08 5.33 -19.13
C ILE A 752 -5.99 6.31 -17.94
N SER A 753 -6.24 5.84 -16.74
CA SER A 753 -6.15 6.62 -15.50
C SER A 753 -4.75 7.22 -15.31
N GLY A 754 -3.71 6.40 -15.53
CA GLY A 754 -2.32 6.85 -15.45
C GLY A 754 -1.96 7.87 -16.52
N GLY A 755 -2.41 7.70 -17.78
CA GLY A 755 -2.19 8.67 -18.87
C GLY A 755 -2.82 10.03 -18.55
N ILE A 756 -4.05 10.04 -18.04
CA ILE A 756 -4.74 11.26 -17.59
C ILE A 756 -3.99 11.92 -16.43
N GLY A 757 -3.52 11.13 -15.46
CA GLY A 757 -2.71 11.59 -14.34
C GLY A 757 -1.37 12.19 -14.77
N LEU A 758 -0.71 11.61 -15.80
CA LEU A 758 0.51 12.17 -16.39
C LEU A 758 0.23 13.55 -17.03
N GLY A 759 -0.91 13.68 -17.74
CA GLY A 759 -1.35 14.98 -18.28
C GLY A 759 -1.57 16.03 -17.18
N ALA A 760 -2.11 15.63 -16.03
CA ALA A 760 -2.29 16.51 -14.87
C ALA A 760 -0.95 16.91 -14.21
N ALA A 761 0.04 15.99 -14.18
CA ALA A 761 1.39 16.29 -13.70
C ALA A 761 2.10 17.34 -14.56
N ILE A 762 1.92 17.28 -15.87
CA ILE A 762 2.42 18.31 -16.81
C ILE A 762 1.77 19.65 -16.55
N ASP A 763 0.45 19.71 -16.35
CA ASP A 763 -0.25 20.96 -16.00
C ASP A 763 0.27 21.55 -14.70
N TYR A 764 0.59 20.68 -13.72
CA TYR A 764 1.17 21.11 -12.46
C TYR A 764 2.57 21.72 -12.63
N LEU A 765 3.47 21.06 -13.36
CA LEU A 765 4.83 21.58 -13.67
C LEU A 765 4.79 22.89 -14.45
N LYS A 766 3.88 23.03 -15.41
CA LYS A 766 3.70 24.27 -16.19
C LYS A 766 3.30 25.47 -15.36
N ARG A 767 2.66 25.28 -14.18
CA ARG A 767 2.33 26.39 -13.26
C ARG A 767 3.56 27.13 -12.75
N PHE A 768 4.68 26.44 -12.64
CA PHE A 768 5.96 26.97 -12.15
C PHE A 768 6.88 27.39 -13.33
N GLY A 769 6.82 26.67 -14.45
CA GLY A 769 7.76 26.76 -15.55
C GLY A 769 9.06 26.02 -15.28
N MET A 770 9.56 25.29 -16.28
CA MET A 770 10.71 24.41 -16.11
C MET A 770 12.02 25.16 -15.86
N GLU A 771 12.16 26.37 -16.37
CA GLU A 771 13.28 27.26 -16.10
C GLU A 771 13.34 27.65 -14.63
N ALA A 772 12.20 27.97 -14.02
CA ALA A 772 12.12 28.31 -12.60
C ALA A 772 12.35 27.08 -11.71
N VAL A 773 11.82 25.89 -12.10
CA VAL A 773 12.12 24.63 -11.42
C VAL A 773 13.62 24.36 -11.44
N ARG A 774 14.27 24.48 -12.62
CA ARG A 774 15.72 24.31 -12.79
C ARG A 774 16.50 25.27 -11.90
N ALA A 775 16.14 26.56 -11.89
CA ALA A 775 16.82 27.59 -11.08
C ALA A 775 16.68 27.29 -9.57
N HIS A 776 15.49 26.91 -9.11
CA HIS A 776 15.25 26.53 -7.72
C HIS A 776 16.12 25.34 -7.31
N GLU A 777 16.08 24.26 -8.07
CA GLU A 777 16.84 23.05 -7.79
C GLU A 777 18.36 23.27 -7.87
N GLN A 778 18.82 24.15 -8.76
CA GLN A 778 20.24 24.54 -8.87
C GLN A 778 20.76 25.21 -7.57
N ILE A 779 19.97 26.11 -6.99
CA ILE A 779 20.31 26.76 -5.72
C ILE A 779 20.47 25.73 -4.60
N LEU A 780 19.51 24.80 -4.50
CA LEU A 780 19.52 23.76 -3.49
C LEU A 780 20.67 22.77 -3.69
N SER A 781 20.90 22.35 -4.94
CA SER A 781 21.98 21.40 -5.30
C SER A 781 23.36 21.98 -5.00
N ASN A 782 23.58 23.25 -5.36
CA ASN A 782 24.84 23.94 -5.08
C ASN A 782 25.08 24.03 -3.56
N ALA A 783 24.07 24.38 -2.78
CA ALA A 783 24.17 24.43 -1.33
C ALA A 783 24.49 23.06 -0.73
N LEU A 784 23.84 21.98 -1.22
CA LEU A 784 24.07 20.62 -0.74
C LEU A 784 25.48 20.14 -1.09
N ILE A 785 25.91 20.28 -2.33
CA ILE A 785 27.24 19.84 -2.79
C ILE A 785 28.34 20.58 -1.99
N ASN A 786 28.24 21.89 -1.84
CA ASN A 786 29.21 22.68 -1.12
C ASN A 786 29.24 22.30 0.37
N GLY A 787 28.06 22.17 1.01
CA GLY A 787 27.97 21.80 2.42
C GLY A 787 28.47 20.39 2.73
N LEU A 788 28.32 19.42 1.80
CA LEU A 788 28.87 18.08 1.93
C LEU A 788 30.39 18.06 1.73
N LYS A 789 30.93 18.82 0.77
CA LYS A 789 32.37 18.94 0.52
C LYS A 789 33.15 19.56 1.68
N GLU A 790 32.51 20.35 2.54
CA GLU A 790 33.10 20.90 3.75
C GLU A 790 33.27 19.88 4.90
N ILE A 791 32.63 18.71 4.78
CA ILE A 791 32.71 17.67 5.84
C ILE A 791 33.87 16.76 5.55
N GLN A 792 34.83 16.70 6.48
CA GLN A 792 35.98 15.80 6.37
C GLN A 792 35.50 14.34 6.33
N GLY A 793 36.07 13.53 5.44
CA GLY A 793 35.67 12.13 5.25
C GLY A 793 34.41 11.95 4.37
N VAL A 794 33.91 13.02 3.72
CA VAL A 794 32.82 12.92 2.72
C VAL A 794 33.41 13.17 1.34
N THR A 795 33.16 12.23 0.40
CA THR A 795 33.50 12.37 -1.01
C THR A 795 32.20 12.54 -1.83
N VAL A 796 32.13 13.64 -2.60
CA VAL A 796 30.98 13.97 -3.46
C VAL A 796 31.33 13.68 -4.93
N TYR A 797 30.47 12.94 -5.63
CA TYR A 797 30.64 12.52 -7.03
C TYR A 797 29.78 13.42 -7.92
N ALA A 798 30.32 14.55 -8.33
CA ALA A 798 29.62 15.55 -9.17
C ALA A 798 30.65 16.33 -10.03
N PRO A 799 30.24 16.89 -11.20
CA PRO A 799 31.08 17.76 -12.00
C PRO A 799 31.60 18.98 -11.21
N SER A 800 32.79 19.44 -11.53
CA SER A 800 33.35 20.66 -10.93
C SER A 800 32.54 21.89 -11.34
N ASP A 801 32.12 21.95 -12.60
CA ASP A 801 31.20 22.98 -13.11
C ASP A 801 29.74 22.57 -12.81
N LEU A 802 29.19 23.14 -11.75
CA LEU A 802 27.82 22.85 -11.27
C LEU A 802 26.72 23.34 -12.25
N THR A 803 27.05 24.12 -13.30
CA THR A 803 26.08 24.43 -14.38
C THR A 803 25.74 23.18 -15.22
N GLN A 804 26.66 22.20 -15.26
CA GLN A 804 26.51 20.90 -15.93
C GLN A 804 25.95 19.82 -15.00
N HIS A 805 25.30 20.21 -13.90
CA HIS A 805 24.77 19.32 -12.88
C HIS A 805 23.29 19.61 -12.61
N THR A 806 22.56 18.56 -12.19
CA THR A 806 21.15 18.66 -11.77
C THR A 806 20.98 18.43 -10.26
N SER A 807 19.74 18.11 -9.86
CA SER A 807 19.30 17.86 -8.49
C SER A 807 19.66 16.47 -7.93
N VAL A 808 20.55 15.70 -8.58
CA VAL A 808 20.94 14.33 -8.18
C VAL A 808 22.37 14.34 -7.65
N ILE A 809 22.54 14.12 -6.35
CA ILE A 809 23.83 14.24 -5.65
C ILE A 809 24.19 12.91 -5.01
N SER A 810 25.28 12.27 -5.47
CA SER A 810 25.85 11.06 -4.87
C SER A 810 27.08 11.36 -4.05
N PHE A 811 27.23 10.69 -2.90
CA PHE A 811 28.38 10.84 -2.02
C PHE A 811 28.66 9.56 -1.23
N THR A 812 29.86 9.45 -0.69
CA THR A 812 30.27 8.43 0.28
C THR A 812 30.77 9.09 1.56
N VAL A 813 30.71 8.37 2.67
CA VAL A 813 31.24 8.78 3.98
C VAL A 813 32.27 7.74 4.40
N ASP A 814 33.49 8.16 4.68
CA ASP A 814 34.58 7.28 5.05
C ASP A 814 34.24 6.48 6.31
N GLY A 815 34.59 5.20 6.32
CA GLY A 815 34.28 4.29 7.41
C GLY A 815 32.84 3.76 7.49
N TYR A 816 31.90 4.25 6.64
CA TYR A 816 30.52 3.79 6.63
C TYR A 816 30.13 3.16 5.28
N HIS A 817 29.39 2.07 5.35
CA HIS A 817 28.72 1.55 4.16
C HIS A 817 27.53 2.47 3.77
N PRO A 818 27.28 2.72 2.47
CA PRO A 818 26.19 3.62 2.04
C PRO A 818 24.81 3.29 2.65
N HIS A 819 24.53 1.99 2.90
CA HIS A 819 23.26 1.58 3.54
C HIS A 819 23.17 2.01 5.01
N GLU A 820 24.29 2.02 5.73
CA GLU A 820 24.35 2.46 7.12
C GLU A 820 24.06 3.95 7.23
N VAL A 821 24.65 4.75 6.33
CA VAL A 821 24.40 6.20 6.25
C VAL A 821 22.94 6.49 5.95
N ALA A 822 22.35 5.81 4.95
CA ALA A 822 20.96 6.01 4.58
C ALA A 822 19.99 5.60 5.72
N GLN A 823 20.29 4.49 6.40
CA GLN A 823 19.53 4.03 7.55
C GLN A 823 19.62 5.01 8.72
N TYR A 824 20.82 5.53 9.02
CA TYR A 824 21.02 6.54 10.06
C TYR A 824 20.18 7.80 9.79
N LEU A 825 20.20 8.31 8.56
CA LEU A 825 19.45 9.52 8.17
C LEU A 825 17.92 9.31 8.30
N ASP A 826 17.43 8.16 7.90
CA ASP A 826 16.00 7.80 8.04
C ASP A 826 15.58 7.69 9.51
N GLU A 827 16.38 6.95 10.32
CA GLU A 827 16.04 6.66 11.71
C GLU A 827 16.25 7.82 12.69
N GLN A 828 17.25 8.69 12.43
CA GLN A 828 17.62 9.76 13.36
C GLN A 828 17.07 11.13 12.96
N ALA A 829 16.82 11.35 11.66
CA ALA A 829 16.47 12.67 11.14
C ALA A 829 15.21 12.67 10.25
N ASP A 830 14.50 11.54 10.06
CA ASP A 830 13.36 11.39 9.15
C ASP A 830 13.70 11.86 7.71
N ILE A 831 14.98 11.62 7.26
CA ILE A 831 15.48 11.99 5.93
C ILE A 831 15.60 10.76 5.04
N MET A 832 14.79 10.69 3.98
CA MET A 832 14.73 9.59 3.03
C MET A 832 15.69 9.82 1.89
N VAL A 833 16.80 9.08 1.84
CA VAL A 833 17.78 9.05 0.75
C VAL A 833 17.91 7.62 0.21
N ARG A 834 18.50 7.48 -0.97
CA ARG A 834 18.78 6.16 -1.54
C ARG A 834 20.23 5.75 -1.33
N SER A 835 20.49 4.44 -1.22
CA SER A 835 21.84 3.89 -1.10
C SER A 835 22.06 2.68 -2.02
N GLY A 836 23.31 2.46 -2.43
CA GLY A 836 23.77 1.35 -3.26
C GLY A 836 24.23 1.78 -4.66
N HIS A 837 24.12 0.87 -5.64
CA HIS A 837 24.62 1.07 -7.02
C HIS A 837 23.67 1.84 -7.95
N HIS A 838 22.48 2.24 -7.49
CA HIS A 838 21.48 3.03 -8.23
C HIS A 838 21.14 2.52 -9.64
N CYS A 839 21.19 1.19 -9.84
CA CYS A 839 21.04 0.53 -11.16
C CYS A 839 22.04 1.03 -12.21
N CYS A 840 23.27 1.39 -11.81
CA CYS A 840 24.38 1.82 -12.66
C CYS A 840 25.67 1.11 -12.20
N MET A 841 25.65 -0.24 -12.16
CA MET A 841 26.77 -1.04 -11.64
C MET A 841 28.09 -0.81 -12.39
N PRO A 842 28.14 -0.69 -13.72
CA PRO A 842 29.40 -0.46 -14.41
C PRO A 842 30.14 0.82 -13.98
N ALA A 843 29.40 1.88 -13.60
CA ALA A 843 30.01 3.10 -13.10
C ALA A 843 30.60 2.91 -11.69
N MET A 844 29.94 2.13 -10.81
CA MET A 844 30.47 1.79 -9.48
C MET A 844 31.73 0.94 -9.57
N GLU A 845 31.74 -0.05 -10.47
CA GLU A 845 32.90 -0.88 -10.76
C GLU A 845 34.08 -0.04 -11.30
N TYR A 846 33.80 0.87 -12.24
CA TYR A 846 34.81 1.78 -12.78
C TYR A 846 35.45 2.67 -11.71
N LEU A 847 34.65 3.13 -10.72
CA LEU A 847 35.15 3.94 -9.60
C LEU A 847 35.77 3.11 -8.46
N GLY A 848 35.68 1.78 -8.51
CA GLY A 848 36.16 0.89 -7.47
C GLY A 848 35.41 0.99 -6.12
N ILE A 849 34.11 1.35 -6.14
CA ILE A 849 33.28 1.51 -4.96
C ILE A 849 32.07 0.56 -4.98
N SER A 850 31.58 0.17 -3.80
CA SER A 850 30.42 -0.73 -3.67
C SER A 850 29.08 -0.03 -3.95
N GLY A 851 29.04 1.29 -3.92
CA GLY A 851 27.85 2.12 -4.10
C GLY A 851 28.01 3.48 -3.43
N THR A 852 26.99 4.31 -3.52
CA THR A 852 26.92 5.65 -2.92
C THR A 852 25.64 5.85 -2.13
N VAL A 853 25.61 6.85 -1.27
CA VAL A 853 24.38 7.49 -0.82
C VAL A 853 23.99 8.52 -1.86
N ARG A 854 22.71 8.58 -2.24
CA ARG A 854 22.22 9.52 -3.22
C ARG A 854 21.06 10.34 -2.64
N ALA A 855 21.25 11.63 -2.53
CA ALA A 855 20.18 12.59 -2.30
C ALA A 855 19.70 13.11 -3.67
N SER A 856 18.39 13.18 -3.88
CA SER A 856 17.80 13.72 -5.09
C SER A 856 16.65 14.65 -4.76
N LEU A 857 16.84 15.90 -5.12
CA LEU A 857 15.92 17.01 -4.88
C LEU A 857 14.82 17.06 -5.94
N HIS A 858 13.75 17.79 -5.67
CA HIS A 858 12.72 18.13 -6.64
C HIS A 858 12.11 19.50 -6.31
N LEU A 859 11.20 20.01 -7.12
CA LEU A 859 10.56 21.33 -6.94
C LEU A 859 9.97 21.55 -5.53
N TYR A 860 9.60 20.50 -4.82
CA TYR A 860 9.05 20.55 -3.45
C TYR A 860 10.13 20.48 -2.36
N SER A 861 11.39 20.31 -2.72
CA SER A 861 12.50 20.34 -1.75
C SER A 861 12.81 21.78 -1.35
N SER A 862 13.29 21.99 -0.13
CA SER A 862 13.57 23.29 0.45
C SER A 862 15.01 23.41 0.95
N MET A 863 15.45 24.63 1.23
CA MET A 863 16.76 24.89 1.84
C MET A 863 16.86 24.27 3.25
N SER A 864 15.75 24.17 3.98
CA SER A 864 15.73 23.48 5.29
C SER A 864 16.01 22.00 5.16
N ASP A 865 15.52 21.32 4.09
CA ASP A 865 15.81 19.90 3.85
C ASP A 865 17.31 19.67 3.55
N VAL A 866 17.91 20.60 2.77
CA VAL A 866 19.36 20.57 2.49
C VAL A 866 20.17 20.76 3.76
N GLN A 867 19.80 21.73 4.60
CA GLN A 867 20.49 21.99 5.86
C GLN A 867 20.36 20.83 6.84
N ALA A 868 19.19 20.20 6.91
CA ALA A 868 18.96 19.02 7.75
C ALA A 868 19.83 17.83 7.32
N LEU A 869 19.95 17.57 6.00
CA LEU A 869 20.83 16.50 5.49
C LEU A 869 22.29 16.77 5.83
N ILE A 870 22.78 18.01 5.62
CA ILE A 870 24.16 18.39 5.95
C ILE A 870 24.40 18.23 7.46
N ALA A 871 23.46 18.64 8.30
CA ALA A 871 23.56 18.51 9.76
C ALA A 871 23.59 17.03 10.18
N GLY A 872 22.72 16.18 9.62
CA GLY A 872 22.68 14.74 9.89
C GLY A 872 24.00 14.03 9.52
N ILE A 873 24.63 14.38 8.39
CA ILE A 873 25.93 13.84 8.01
C ILE A 873 27.05 14.35 8.93
N LYS A 874 27.02 15.64 9.30
CA LYS A 874 28.00 16.19 10.28
C LYS A 874 27.90 15.50 11.65
N GLU A 875 26.69 15.17 12.08
CA GLU A 875 26.47 14.44 13.35
C GLU A 875 26.96 13.00 13.26
N LEU A 876 26.69 12.30 12.14
CA LEU A 876 27.18 10.95 11.90
C LEU A 876 28.71 10.87 11.96
N VAL A 877 29.41 11.81 11.29
CA VAL A 877 30.89 11.84 11.26
C VAL A 877 31.50 12.23 12.61
N ARG A 878 30.85 13.09 13.41
CA ARG A 878 31.30 13.45 14.76
C ARG A 878 31.11 12.35 15.80
N GLY A 879 30.24 11.42 15.56
CA GLY A 879 29.99 10.26 16.41
C GLY A 879 31.05 9.15 16.28
N GLN A 880 32.06 9.33 15.41
CA GLN A 880 33.26 8.50 15.32
C GLN A 880 34.25 8.85 16.51
#